data_ad0174e6c6c931ad58f7276f8eab1c17
#
_entry.id   ad0174e6c6c931ad58f7276f8eab1c17
#
_cell.length_a   1.000
_cell.length_b   1.000
_cell.length_c   1.000
_cell.angle_alpha   90.00
_cell.angle_beta   90.00
_cell.angle_gamma   90.00
#
_symmetry.space_group_name_H-M   'P 1'
#
loop_
_entity.id
_entity.type
_entity.pdbx_description
1 polymer ?
#
loop_
_entity_poly.entity_id
_entity_poly.type
_entity_poly.pdbx_seq_one_letter_code
_entity_poly.pdbx_strand_id
1 'polypeptide(L)'
;MIYPDNLEYKIGFDIVRKTLASKCSNPLGKAECESMTFSNDYRLIVNSLSQTNEYLSIIKSTNDFPNGSIFDLRESLLKIKAAGSFLTETELYQLGKTLVSAAEICDYFTEEKSAAYPLLKQIADSLLCFPEISRHIDSILDKFGNIKDNASPELQQLRRKLLSVSSSVNGMMQRVISRYKQNGMLDKDCTPSIRDGRLVIPVAPMHKRAVKGIVHDESATGKTFFIEPEEIVEANNQIRELEADIHKEIVRILIMTADIIRPHLDDLTVFYQTIGVFDFIRAKALFANEIDATIPQISQKPEIEWYNAVHPVLFMTLSKLGKNVVPLSIQLDNKNHILLISGPNAGGKSVCLKTVGIVQYMFQCGILPPVYSNSHFGIFDNIFIDIGDEQSIENELSTYSSHLSNMNYFMRHSNSKTLLLIDEFGGGTEPQIGGAIAQAILKKLNDSGSFGVITTHYQNLKNFANETDGIVNGAMLYDRNLMQPLFQLSIGTPGSSFAIEIARKIGIPSDVISYAEDIVGSDYINMDKYLLDIARDRRYWQNKRQDVRLQRKKLETLVEKYETDIQKLVVERREIIKEAKSEAKEILSHSNASIENAIHEIKKVQAEKERTKEVRRQIDDLKKRLSTEGETVESSEKLKELSAKLDKRHKKRDKASSSPQIKAEEPLSVGDTVTVDGSNSVGEIIAIEGKNATVAMGLFKSKVPLSKLKKTIRKATAATQTASFVSASTSDNMRNRQLEFKQEIDVRGMRADEALQAVSYFIDDAVQFNIKQIRILHGTGYGILRQRIREYLNTVPDVKSYRDEHVQFGGAGITVVELS
;
A
#
# COMPACT_ATOMS: atom_id res chain seq x y z
N MET A 1 9.79 -7.89 24.22
CA MET A 1 11.04 -7.18 24.61
C MET A 1 11.80 -6.83 23.35
N ILE A 2 12.42 -5.64 23.30
CA ILE A 2 13.26 -5.21 22.17
C ILE A 2 14.70 -4.99 22.68
N TYR A 3 15.71 -5.27 21.84
CA TYR A 3 17.11 -5.04 22.16
C TYR A 3 17.90 -4.76 20.87
N PRO A 4 18.80 -3.76 20.86
CA PRO A 4 19.10 -2.79 21.92
C PRO A 4 18.00 -1.69 22.02
N ASP A 5 18.11 -0.81 23.02
CA ASP A 5 17.12 0.27 23.24
C ASP A 5 17.00 1.20 22.03
N ASN A 6 18.06 1.39 21.25
CA ASN A 6 18.08 2.19 20.04
C ASN A 6 17.65 1.42 18.77
N LEU A 7 16.94 0.30 18.92
CA LEU A 7 16.45 -0.54 17.81
C LEU A 7 15.74 0.26 16.74
N GLU A 8 14.83 1.15 17.12
CA GLU A 8 14.05 1.97 16.17
C GLU A 8 14.96 2.77 15.23
N TYR A 9 16.01 3.38 15.77
CA TYR A 9 16.99 4.13 14.98
C TYR A 9 17.78 3.21 14.04
N LYS A 10 18.25 2.06 14.53
CA LYS A 10 19.05 1.10 13.73
C LYS A 10 18.31 0.54 12.53
N ILE A 11 16.99 0.29 12.65
CA ILE A 11 16.14 -0.16 11.54
C ILE A 11 15.54 0.97 10.71
N GLY A 12 15.67 2.23 11.13
CA GLY A 12 15.12 3.42 10.46
C GLY A 12 13.62 3.66 10.74
N PHE A 13 13.08 3.09 11.82
CA PHE A 13 11.69 3.31 12.23
C PHE A 13 11.42 4.71 12.77
N ASP A 14 12.44 5.38 13.30
CA ASP A 14 12.38 6.79 13.71
C ASP A 14 11.92 7.72 12.56
N ILE A 15 12.28 7.40 11.30
CA ILE A 15 11.82 8.12 10.11
C ILE A 15 10.34 7.85 9.85
N VAL A 16 9.88 6.59 10.04
CA VAL A 16 8.47 6.23 9.93
C VAL A 16 7.66 6.97 10.99
N ARG A 17 8.12 6.97 12.25
CA ARG A 17 7.48 7.69 13.36
C ARG A 17 7.36 9.19 13.07
N LYS A 18 8.43 9.84 12.62
CA LYS A 18 8.42 11.26 12.21
C LYS A 18 7.46 11.53 11.07
N THR A 19 7.39 10.62 10.08
CA THR A 19 6.47 10.74 8.96
C THR A 19 5.02 10.62 9.42
N LEU A 20 4.71 9.67 10.29
CA LEU A 20 3.38 9.52 10.88
C LEU A 20 2.97 10.76 11.68
N ALA A 21 3.87 11.27 12.55
CA ALA A 21 3.61 12.48 13.32
C ALA A 21 3.33 13.70 12.42
N SER A 22 4.00 13.80 11.26
CA SER A 22 3.75 14.87 10.29
C SER A 22 2.37 14.76 9.60
N LYS A 23 1.77 13.56 9.57
CA LYS A 23 0.44 13.31 9.00
C LYS A 23 -0.69 13.50 10.00
N CYS A 24 -0.38 13.58 11.30
CA CYS A 24 -1.36 13.97 12.32
C CYS A 24 -1.76 15.44 12.12
N SER A 25 -3.07 15.70 12.16
CA SER A 25 -3.61 17.06 11.97
C SER A 25 -3.54 17.91 13.22
N ASN A 26 -3.45 17.29 14.39
CA ASN A 26 -3.47 17.97 15.68
C ASN A 26 -2.42 17.41 16.66
N PRO A 27 -2.10 18.14 17.73
CA PRO A 27 -1.13 17.70 18.74
C PRO A 27 -1.53 16.40 19.47
N LEU A 28 -2.83 16.11 19.57
CA LEU A 28 -3.34 14.92 20.26
C LEU A 28 -2.94 13.66 19.51
N GLY A 29 -3.16 13.62 18.19
CA GLY A 29 -2.72 12.50 17.35
C GLY A 29 -1.20 12.35 17.32
N LYS A 30 -0.43 13.45 17.41
CA LYS A 30 1.03 13.40 17.56
C LYS A 30 1.44 12.75 18.87
N ALA A 31 0.79 13.08 19.98
CA ALA A 31 1.04 12.47 21.27
C ALA A 31 0.78 10.96 21.26
N GLU A 32 -0.30 10.50 20.59
CA GLU A 32 -0.56 9.07 20.38
C GLU A 32 0.53 8.40 19.53
N CYS A 33 1.02 9.09 18.50
CA CYS A 33 2.13 8.60 17.67
C CYS A 33 3.44 8.46 18.47
N GLU A 34 3.73 9.39 19.37
CA GLU A 34 4.91 9.38 20.23
C GLU A 34 4.83 8.28 21.30
N SER A 35 3.64 8.05 21.87
CA SER A 35 3.40 7.00 22.86
C SER A 35 3.32 5.57 22.28
N MET A 36 3.28 5.44 20.96
CA MET A 36 3.19 4.15 20.28
C MET A 36 4.39 3.26 20.61
N THR A 37 4.13 2.05 21.07
CA THR A 37 5.13 1.06 21.47
C THR A 37 4.92 -0.28 20.78
N PHE A 38 5.98 -1.06 20.74
CA PHE A 38 5.94 -2.44 20.27
C PHE A 38 5.02 -3.30 21.16
N SER A 39 4.12 -4.06 20.54
CA SER A 39 3.19 -4.96 21.23
C SER A 39 3.33 -6.41 20.75
N ASN A 40 3.12 -7.36 21.67
CA ASN A 40 2.96 -8.77 21.37
C ASN A 40 1.52 -9.27 21.65
N ASP A 41 0.60 -8.36 21.99
CA ASP A 41 -0.81 -8.70 22.15
C ASP A 41 -1.51 -8.81 20.79
N TYR A 42 -1.91 -10.05 20.45
CA TYR A 42 -2.61 -10.36 19.22
C TYR A 42 -3.87 -9.50 19.00
N ARG A 43 -4.66 -9.31 20.08
CA ARG A 43 -5.94 -8.57 19.96
C ARG A 43 -5.71 -7.09 19.69
N LEU A 44 -4.73 -6.50 20.36
CA LEU A 44 -4.38 -5.08 20.17
C LEU A 44 -3.85 -4.84 18.75
N ILE A 45 -2.96 -5.74 18.25
CA ILE A 45 -2.40 -5.64 16.91
C ILE A 45 -3.50 -5.75 15.87
N VAL A 46 -4.33 -6.81 15.93
CA VAL A 46 -5.42 -7.05 14.97
C VAL A 46 -6.40 -5.88 14.96
N ASN A 47 -6.81 -5.41 16.13
CA ASN A 47 -7.75 -4.29 16.25
C ASN A 47 -7.18 -3.02 15.63
N SER A 48 -5.94 -2.66 15.96
CA SER A 48 -5.28 -1.45 15.42
C SER A 48 -5.08 -1.51 13.91
N LEU A 49 -4.68 -2.67 13.37
CA LEU A 49 -4.53 -2.85 11.91
C LEU A 49 -5.89 -2.81 11.20
N SER A 50 -6.92 -3.42 11.79
CA SER A 50 -8.27 -3.44 11.22
C SER A 50 -8.89 -2.04 11.21
N GLN A 51 -8.76 -1.27 12.29
CA GLN A 51 -9.19 0.14 12.34
C GLN A 51 -8.50 0.99 11.27
N THR A 52 -7.18 0.80 11.11
CA THR A 52 -6.42 1.50 10.08
C THR A 52 -6.87 1.09 8.67
N ASN A 53 -7.19 -0.19 8.45
CA ASN A 53 -7.68 -0.69 7.17
C ASN A 53 -9.09 -0.19 6.83
N GLU A 54 -9.99 -0.08 7.82
CA GLU A 54 -11.30 0.56 7.63
C GLU A 54 -11.13 2.00 7.16
N TYR A 55 -10.27 2.78 7.84
CA TYR A 55 -10.01 4.16 7.44
C TYR A 55 -9.33 4.26 6.06
N LEU A 56 -8.39 3.36 5.76
CA LEU A 56 -7.77 3.26 4.45
C LEU A 56 -8.79 2.99 3.34
N SER A 57 -9.80 2.18 3.64
CA SER A 57 -10.91 1.90 2.72
C SER A 57 -11.75 3.15 2.45
N ILE A 58 -11.98 4.01 3.45
CA ILE A 58 -12.64 5.31 3.27
C ILE A 58 -11.81 6.20 2.34
N ILE A 59 -10.49 6.30 2.57
CA ILE A 59 -9.61 7.12 1.71
C ILE A 59 -9.64 6.64 0.25
N LYS A 60 -9.65 5.32 0.03
CA LYS A 60 -9.62 4.73 -1.33
C LYS A 60 -10.99 4.78 -2.04
N SER A 61 -12.10 4.82 -1.31
CA SER A 61 -13.45 4.81 -1.89
C SER A 61 -14.01 6.22 -2.11
N THR A 62 -14.37 6.91 -1.04
CA THR A 62 -15.10 8.18 -1.09
C THR A 62 -14.25 9.38 -0.70
N ASN A 63 -13.27 9.17 0.19
CA ASN A 63 -12.44 10.21 0.80
C ASN A 63 -13.28 11.37 1.39
N ASP A 64 -14.47 11.05 1.91
CA ASP A 64 -15.49 11.99 2.39
C ASP A 64 -15.54 12.11 3.92
N PHE A 65 -14.52 11.59 4.63
CA PHE A 65 -14.47 11.67 6.09
C PHE A 65 -14.33 13.13 6.55
N PRO A 66 -15.10 13.57 7.57
CA PRO A 66 -15.07 14.95 8.07
C PRO A 66 -13.67 15.36 8.52
N ASN A 67 -13.16 16.45 7.97
CA ASN A 67 -11.88 17.06 8.32
C ASN A 67 -12.11 18.40 9.03
N GLY A 68 -12.77 18.36 10.18
CA GLY A 68 -13.05 19.53 10.98
C GLY A 68 -11.80 20.09 11.67
N SER A 69 -11.92 21.33 12.16
CA SER A 69 -10.87 21.99 12.94
C SER A 69 -10.88 21.50 14.38
N ILE A 70 -9.81 20.86 14.81
CA ILE A 70 -9.63 20.34 16.17
C ILE A 70 -8.48 21.10 16.83
N PHE A 71 -8.76 21.70 17.98
CA PHE A 71 -7.80 22.47 18.78
C PHE A 71 -7.53 21.78 20.10
N ASP A 72 -6.28 21.70 20.52
CA ASP A 72 -5.92 21.13 21.82
C ASP A 72 -6.10 22.17 22.92
N LEU A 73 -7.12 21.99 23.73
CA LEU A 73 -7.46 22.89 24.84
C LEU A 73 -7.32 22.21 26.21
N ARG A 74 -6.63 21.07 26.30
CA ARG A 74 -6.48 20.33 27.56
C ARG A 74 -5.89 21.19 28.68
N GLU A 75 -4.85 21.98 28.37
CA GLU A 75 -4.25 22.91 29.36
C GLU A 75 -5.23 24.01 29.79
N SER A 76 -5.99 24.58 28.85
CA SER A 76 -6.99 25.62 29.16
C SER A 76 -8.17 25.07 29.96
N LEU A 77 -8.61 23.85 29.63
CA LEU A 77 -9.65 23.17 30.41
C LEU A 77 -9.20 22.84 31.84
N LEU A 78 -7.93 22.48 32.04
CA LEU A 78 -7.39 22.29 33.39
C LEU A 78 -7.38 23.58 34.19
N LYS A 79 -7.16 24.73 33.59
CA LYS A 79 -7.21 26.05 34.28
C LYS A 79 -8.58 26.37 34.80
N ILE A 80 -9.65 26.03 34.05
CA ILE A 80 -11.04 26.34 34.51
C ILE A 80 -11.57 25.40 35.60
N LYS A 81 -10.77 24.41 36.04
CA LYS A 81 -11.12 23.61 37.22
C LYS A 81 -11.32 24.44 38.48
N ALA A 82 -10.57 25.56 38.59
CA ALA A 82 -10.75 26.49 39.71
C ALA A 82 -12.03 27.34 39.52
N ALA A 83 -12.81 27.52 40.61
CA ALA A 83 -13.98 28.38 40.57
C ALA A 83 -13.57 29.85 40.28
N GLY A 84 -14.34 30.52 39.43
CA GLY A 84 -14.07 31.90 39.00
C GLY A 84 -13.06 32.05 37.87
N SER A 85 -12.39 30.98 37.40
CA SER A 85 -11.61 31.01 36.20
C SER A 85 -12.49 30.79 34.97
N PHE A 86 -12.03 31.24 33.81
CA PHE A 86 -12.78 31.19 32.56
C PHE A 86 -11.86 30.95 31.36
N LEU A 87 -12.42 30.48 30.25
CA LEU A 87 -11.79 30.43 28.96
C LEU A 87 -11.89 31.76 28.25
N THR A 88 -10.86 32.18 27.54
CA THR A 88 -10.90 33.36 26.66
C THR A 88 -11.90 33.16 25.53
N GLU A 89 -12.33 34.25 24.89
CA GLU A 89 -13.22 34.19 23.72
C GLU A 89 -12.69 33.28 22.62
N THR A 90 -11.38 33.36 22.37
CA THR A 90 -10.68 32.51 21.37
C THR A 90 -10.69 31.04 21.76
N GLU A 91 -10.38 30.71 23.01
CA GLU A 91 -10.40 29.34 23.53
C GLU A 91 -11.81 28.74 23.50
N LEU A 92 -12.80 29.55 23.85
CA LEU A 92 -14.21 29.13 23.82
C LEU A 92 -14.68 28.87 22.38
N TYR A 93 -14.30 29.75 21.43
CA TYR A 93 -14.57 29.54 20.02
C TYR A 93 -13.91 28.27 19.48
N GLN A 94 -12.63 28.03 19.83
CA GLN A 94 -11.90 26.83 19.47
C GLN A 94 -12.56 25.56 20.04
N LEU A 95 -13.05 25.63 21.30
CA LEU A 95 -13.79 24.52 21.89
C LEU A 95 -15.07 24.25 21.11
N GLY A 96 -15.87 25.29 20.81
CA GLY A 96 -17.07 25.14 20.00
C GLY A 96 -16.82 24.50 18.64
N LYS A 97 -15.77 24.94 17.94
CA LYS A 97 -15.37 24.32 16.66
C LYS A 97 -14.98 22.86 16.81
N THR A 98 -14.22 22.52 17.83
CA THR A 98 -13.81 21.15 18.11
C THR A 98 -15.03 20.24 18.40
N LEU A 99 -15.99 20.73 19.19
CA LEU A 99 -17.22 19.98 19.50
C LEU A 99 -18.09 19.76 18.27
N VAL A 100 -18.22 20.76 17.39
CA VAL A 100 -18.95 20.63 16.12
C VAL A 100 -18.27 19.60 15.22
N SER A 101 -16.94 19.70 15.07
CA SER A 101 -16.19 18.73 14.25
C SER A 101 -16.31 17.31 14.76
N ALA A 102 -16.37 17.12 16.08
CA ALA A 102 -16.58 15.80 16.66
C ALA A 102 -18.01 15.27 16.42
N ALA A 103 -19.02 16.16 16.48
CA ALA A 103 -20.39 15.77 16.14
C ALA A 103 -20.50 15.34 14.67
N GLU A 104 -19.83 16.05 13.74
CA GLU A 104 -19.75 15.65 12.33
C GLU A 104 -19.13 14.26 12.15
N ILE A 105 -18.13 13.88 12.97
CA ILE A 105 -17.53 12.53 12.97
C ILE A 105 -18.56 11.49 13.43
N CYS A 106 -19.35 11.77 14.47
CA CYS A 106 -20.40 10.86 14.94
C CYS A 106 -21.50 10.69 13.87
N ASP A 107 -21.95 11.79 13.26
CA ASP A 107 -23.00 11.82 12.24
C ASP A 107 -22.56 11.17 10.91
N TYR A 108 -21.26 11.09 10.66
CA TYR A 108 -20.71 10.42 9.49
C TYR A 108 -21.09 8.94 9.42
N PHE A 109 -21.20 8.27 10.56
CA PHE A 109 -21.51 6.85 10.65
C PHE A 109 -23.02 6.58 10.57
N THR A 110 -23.59 6.74 9.38
CA THR A 110 -24.97 6.29 9.05
C THR A 110 -25.08 4.76 9.19
N GLU A 111 -26.29 4.20 9.12
CA GLU A 111 -26.50 2.74 9.21
C GLU A 111 -25.64 1.95 8.21
N GLU A 112 -25.56 2.42 6.96
CA GLU A 112 -24.76 1.78 5.92
C GLU A 112 -23.25 1.86 6.21
N LYS A 113 -22.76 3.04 6.60
CA LYS A 113 -21.33 3.25 6.95
C LYS A 113 -20.95 2.53 8.24
N SER A 114 -21.86 2.43 9.19
CA SER A 114 -21.65 1.64 10.42
C SER A 114 -21.48 0.16 10.16
N ALA A 115 -22.24 -0.40 9.22
CA ALA A 115 -22.06 -1.78 8.79
C ALA A 115 -20.74 -2.02 8.03
N ALA A 116 -20.28 -1.03 7.25
CA ALA A 116 -19.04 -1.11 6.50
C ALA A 116 -17.78 -0.90 7.36
N TYR A 117 -17.86 -0.06 8.41
CA TYR A 117 -16.74 0.35 9.26
C TYR A 117 -17.06 0.19 10.75
N PRO A 118 -17.29 -1.06 11.23
CA PRO A 118 -17.77 -1.30 12.60
C PRO A 118 -16.77 -0.90 13.69
N LEU A 119 -15.46 -1.03 13.45
CA LEU A 119 -14.44 -0.70 14.46
C LEU A 119 -14.27 0.82 14.61
N LEU A 120 -14.32 1.57 13.53
CA LEU A 120 -14.32 3.04 13.58
C LEU A 120 -15.61 3.56 14.23
N LYS A 121 -16.76 2.94 13.93
CA LYS A 121 -18.04 3.24 14.59
C LYS A 121 -17.96 3.03 16.10
N GLN A 122 -17.36 1.93 16.54
CA GLN A 122 -17.18 1.67 17.98
C GLN A 122 -16.37 2.77 18.68
N ILE A 123 -15.34 3.32 18.02
CA ILE A 123 -14.59 4.47 18.56
C ILE A 123 -15.46 5.72 18.53
N ALA A 124 -16.22 5.96 17.44
CA ALA A 124 -17.13 7.10 17.36
C ALA A 124 -18.23 7.06 18.43
N ASP A 125 -18.74 5.88 18.79
CA ASP A 125 -19.71 5.69 19.86
C ASP A 125 -19.12 5.99 21.25
N SER A 126 -17.80 5.87 21.42
CA SER A 126 -17.11 6.28 22.65
C SER A 126 -16.80 7.78 22.68
N LEU A 127 -17.00 8.49 21.57
CA LEU A 127 -16.83 9.93 21.50
C LEU A 127 -18.06 10.62 22.10
N LEU A 128 -17.86 11.20 23.28
CA LEU A 128 -18.94 11.92 23.98
C LEU A 128 -19.30 13.18 23.21
N CYS A 129 -20.58 13.39 22.94
CA CYS A 129 -21.07 14.60 22.31
C CYS A 129 -21.64 15.55 23.38
N PHE A 130 -21.37 16.84 23.26
CA PHE A 130 -21.80 17.89 24.20
C PHE A 130 -22.70 18.92 23.52
N PRO A 131 -23.92 18.56 23.08
CA PRO A 131 -24.78 19.45 22.32
C PRO A 131 -25.25 20.66 23.14
N GLU A 132 -25.34 20.52 24.46
CA GLU A 132 -25.70 21.63 25.35
C GLU A 132 -24.61 22.68 25.41
N ILE A 133 -23.34 22.24 25.56
CA ILE A 133 -22.19 23.14 25.58
C ILE A 133 -22.06 23.83 24.22
N SER A 134 -22.17 23.08 23.13
CA SER A 134 -22.07 23.63 21.77
C SER A 134 -23.16 24.69 21.51
N ARG A 135 -24.42 24.37 21.81
CA ARG A 135 -25.53 25.33 21.68
C ARG A 135 -25.34 26.57 22.53
N HIS A 136 -24.85 26.41 23.77
CA HIS A 136 -24.57 27.53 24.66
C HIS A 136 -23.47 28.44 24.10
N ILE A 137 -22.36 27.88 23.62
CA ILE A 137 -21.27 28.61 22.96
C ILE A 137 -21.80 29.36 21.73
N ASP A 138 -22.58 28.68 20.88
CA ASP A 138 -23.20 29.30 19.70
C ASP A 138 -24.19 30.41 20.06
N SER A 139 -24.82 30.37 21.23
CA SER A 139 -25.69 31.47 21.67
C SER A 139 -24.92 32.74 22.05
N ILE A 140 -23.68 32.60 22.52
CA ILE A 140 -22.81 33.66 23.02
C ILE A 140 -21.87 34.22 21.95
N LEU A 141 -21.24 33.35 21.14
CA LEU A 141 -20.26 33.74 20.15
C LEU A 141 -20.86 33.86 18.74
N ASP A 142 -20.34 34.79 17.98
CA ASP A 142 -20.59 34.88 16.55
C ASP A 142 -19.68 33.92 15.74
N LYS A 143 -19.88 33.90 14.41
CA LYS A 143 -19.09 33.09 13.50
C LYS A 143 -17.59 33.44 13.41
N PHE A 144 -17.19 34.58 13.98
CA PHE A 144 -15.82 35.05 14.04
C PHE A 144 -15.16 34.86 15.40
N GLY A 145 -15.89 34.36 16.40
CA GLY A 145 -15.44 34.16 17.76
C GLY A 145 -15.60 35.37 18.70
N ASN A 146 -16.29 36.41 18.25
CA ASN A 146 -16.58 37.56 19.14
C ASN A 146 -17.88 37.32 19.92
N ILE A 147 -17.95 37.89 21.12
CA ILE A 147 -19.20 37.83 21.94
C ILE A 147 -20.27 38.67 21.25
N LYS A 148 -21.41 38.06 20.98
CA LYS A 148 -22.60 38.69 20.40
C LYS A 148 -23.13 39.81 21.25
N ASP A 149 -23.71 40.84 20.66
CA ASP A 149 -24.35 41.95 21.37
C ASP A 149 -25.48 41.44 22.27
N ASN A 150 -26.18 40.41 21.86
CA ASN A 150 -27.31 39.82 22.58
C ASN A 150 -26.93 38.62 23.47
N ALA A 151 -25.64 38.45 23.74
CA ALA A 151 -25.16 37.36 24.60
C ALA A 151 -25.74 37.46 26.03
N SER A 152 -25.98 38.68 26.54
CA SER A 152 -26.80 38.94 27.71
C SER A 152 -27.65 40.21 27.51
N PRO A 153 -28.82 40.35 28.19
CA PRO A 153 -29.61 41.56 28.13
C PRO A 153 -28.83 42.80 28.62
N GLU A 154 -27.97 42.60 29.61
CA GLU A 154 -27.15 43.65 30.21
C GLU A 154 -26.06 44.13 29.23
N LEU A 155 -25.35 43.21 28.57
CA LEU A 155 -24.36 43.55 27.55
C LEU A 155 -25.01 44.35 26.40
N GLN A 156 -26.17 43.92 25.96
CA GLN A 156 -26.91 44.63 24.90
C GLN A 156 -27.27 46.05 25.28
N GLN A 157 -27.70 46.27 26.52
CA GLN A 157 -28.01 47.62 27.04
C GLN A 157 -26.74 48.48 27.13
N LEU A 158 -25.65 47.94 27.66
CA LEU A 158 -24.37 48.63 27.79
C LEU A 158 -23.81 49.06 26.43
N ARG A 159 -23.79 48.14 25.43
CA ARG A 159 -23.34 48.46 24.08
C ARG A 159 -24.21 49.50 23.37
N ARG A 160 -25.56 49.45 23.55
CA ARG A 160 -26.46 50.46 23.03
C ARG A 160 -26.21 51.82 23.69
N LYS A 161 -26.00 51.84 25.02
CA LYS A 161 -25.64 53.08 25.73
C LYS A 161 -24.32 53.66 25.20
N LEU A 162 -23.29 52.80 25.05
CA LEU A 162 -21.99 53.20 24.52
C LEU A 162 -22.11 53.82 23.12
N LEU A 163 -22.88 53.19 22.20
CA LEU A 163 -23.15 53.75 20.88
C LEU A 163 -23.88 55.10 20.94
N SER A 164 -24.86 55.23 21.81
CA SER A 164 -25.61 56.50 21.98
C SER A 164 -24.71 57.63 22.52
N VAL A 165 -23.88 57.31 23.55
CA VAL A 165 -22.96 58.30 24.15
C VAL A 165 -21.89 58.67 23.12
N SER A 166 -21.26 57.66 22.44
CA SER A 166 -20.22 57.90 21.41
C SER A 166 -20.75 58.78 20.24
N SER A 167 -21.99 58.53 19.79
CA SER A 167 -22.63 59.35 18.75
C SER A 167 -22.88 60.76 19.23
N SER A 168 -23.31 60.98 20.48
CA SER A 168 -23.56 62.32 21.06
C SER A 168 -22.24 63.08 21.22
N VAL A 169 -21.16 62.38 21.64
CA VAL A 169 -19.83 63.01 21.80
C VAL A 169 -19.28 63.47 20.45
N ASN A 170 -19.47 62.72 19.40
CA ASN A 170 -19.08 63.15 18.05
C ASN A 170 -19.83 64.44 17.64
N GLY A 171 -21.10 64.50 17.88
CA GLY A 171 -21.92 65.72 17.66
C GLY A 171 -21.51 66.93 18.52
N MET A 172 -21.15 66.67 19.78
CA MET A 172 -20.63 67.71 20.66
C MET A 172 -19.25 68.19 20.20
N MET A 173 -18.34 67.27 19.87
CA MET A 173 -17.02 67.61 19.40
C MET A 173 -17.06 68.44 18.11
N GLN A 174 -17.91 68.14 17.18
CA GLN A 174 -18.10 68.95 15.96
C GLN A 174 -18.59 70.39 16.28
N ARG A 175 -19.48 70.54 17.21
CA ARG A 175 -19.93 71.87 17.69
C ARG A 175 -18.79 72.63 18.35
N VAL A 176 -18.05 72.01 19.21
CA VAL A 176 -16.88 72.59 19.90
C VAL A 176 -15.79 72.97 18.88
N ILE A 177 -15.45 72.12 17.96
CA ILE A 177 -14.51 72.40 16.87
C ILE A 177 -14.99 73.61 16.06
N SER A 178 -16.27 73.63 15.66
CA SER A 178 -16.87 74.71 14.87
C SER A 178 -16.77 76.03 15.60
N ARG A 179 -17.08 76.03 16.91
CA ARG A 179 -17.00 77.24 17.75
C ARG A 179 -15.55 77.78 17.88
N TYR A 180 -14.58 76.89 18.13
CA TYR A 180 -13.17 77.32 18.24
C TYR A 180 -12.57 77.73 16.88
N LYS A 181 -13.02 77.07 15.74
CA LYS A 181 -12.67 77.55 14.38
C LYS A 181 -13.19 78.93 14.06
N GLN A 182 -14.45 79.25 14.43
CA GLN A 182 -15.05 80.59 14.24
C GLN A 182 -14.31 81.68 15.02
N ASN A 183 -13.80 81.31 16.22
CA ASN A 183 -13.00 82.19 17.08
C ASN A 183 -11.50 82.24 16.65
N GLY A 184 -11.12 81.62 15.56
CA GLY A 184 -9.73 81.63 15.07
C GLY A 184 -8.70 80.90 15.91
N MET A 185 -9.15 80.04 16.83
CA MET A 185 -8.33 79.31 17.79
C MET A 185 -7.90 77.93 17.27
N LEU A 186 -8.55 77.45 16.21
CA LEU A 186 -8.25 76.13 15.54
C LEU A 186 -8.11 76.38 14.02
N ASP A 187 -7.20 75.62 13.39
CA ASP A 187 -7.04 75.64 11.93
C ASP A 187 -8.31 75.16 11.23
N LYS A 188 -8.56 75.67 10.01
CA LYS A 188 -9.74 75.32 9.21
C LYS A 188 -9.85 73.84 8.95
N ASP A 189 -8.72 73.12 8.81
CA ASP A 189 -8.64 71.71 8.54
C ASP A 189 -8.51 70.84 9.81
N CYS A 190 -8.69 71.46 11.00
CA CYS A 190 -8.61 70.72 12.23
C CYS A 190 -9.68 69.63 12.30
N THR A 191 -9.22 68.36 12.52
CA THR A 191 -10.08 67.18 12.76
C THR A 191 -9.76 66.61 14.12
N PRO A 192 -10.75 66.06 14.85
CA PRO A 192 -10.55 65.42 16.13
C PRO A 192 -9.63 64.18 15.96
N SER A 193 -8.86 63.87 16.95
CA SER A 193 -8.02 62.65 17.02
C SER A 193 -8.29 61.89 18.34
N ILE A 194 -7.89 60.64 18.37
CA ILE A 194 -7.97 59.83 19.57
C ILE A 194 -6.56 59.73 20.20
N ARG A 195 -6.46 60.07 21.48
CA ARG A 195 -5.24 59.86 22.29
C ARG A 195 -5.63 59.17 23.61
N ASP A 196 -4.94 58.12 23.95
CA ASP A 196 -5.20 57.30 25.14
C ASP A 196 -6.71 56.92 25.30
N GLY A 197 -7.38 56.64 24.17
CA GLY A 197 -8.79 56.31 24.13
C GLY A 197 -9.75 57.49 24.35
N ARG A 198 -9.26 58.75 24.30
CA ARG A 198 -10.05 59.97 24.42
C ARG A 198 -10.09 60.77 23.15
N LEU A 199 -11.23 61.35 22.90
CA LEU A 199 -11.41 62.23 21.76
C LEU A 199 -10.81 63.60 22.11
N VAL A 200 -9.80 64.06 21.36
CA VAL A 200 -9.05 65.28 21.60
C VAL A 200 -8.95 66.12 20.34
N ILE A 201 -8.69 67.41 20.49
CA ILE A 201 -8.46 68.35 19.40
C ILE A 201 -7.02 68.82 19.39
N PRO A 202 -6.37 68.87 18.20
CA PRO A 202 -5.04 69.41 18.09
C PRO A 202 -5.10 70.92 18.12
N VAL A 203 -4.37 71.52 19.05
CA VAL A 203 -4.37 72.98 19.32
C VAL A 203 -2.92 73.52 19.23
N ALA A 204 -2.73 74.64 18.55
CA ALA A 204 -1.44 75.28 18.47
C ALA A 204 -1.02 75.89 19.84
N PRO A 205 0.29 75.94 20.19
CA PRO A 205 0.78 76.40 21.47
C PRO A 205 0.23 77.78 21.92
N MET A 206 0.03 78.68 20.97
CA MET A 206 -0.48 80.04 21.23
C MET A 206 -1.92 80.01 21.74
N HIS A 207 -2.70 79.01 21.43
CA HIS A 207 -4.10 78.92 21.78
C HIS A 207 -4.35 77.90 22.95
N LYS A 208 -3.30 77.28 23.49
CA LYS A 208 -3.38 76.32 24.58
C LYS A 208 -4.16 76.83 25.79
N ARG A 209 -4.02 78.15 26.20
CA ARG A 209 -4.73 78.71 27.35
C ARG A 209 -6.14 79.21 27.00
N ALA A 210 -6.43 79.38 25.73
CA ALA A 210 -7.72 79.86 25.24
C ALA A 210 -8.73 78.72 25.07
N VAL A 211 -8.26 77.50 24.78
CA VAL A 211 -9.08 76.27 24.71
C VAL A 211 -9.17 75.67 26.12
N LYS A 212 -10.32 75.74 26.76
CA LYS A 212 -10.59 75.15 28.03
C LYS A 212 -10.67 73.60 27.92
N GLY A 213 -9.86 72.91 28.68
CA GLY A 213 -9.85 71.45 28.66
C GLY A 213 -8.58 70.88 29.28
N ILE A 214 -8.47 69.51 29.21
CA ILE A 214 -7.34 68.73 29.72
C ILE A 214 -6.35 68.46 28.62
N VAL A 215 -5.08 68.73 28.84
CA VAL A 215 -3.98 68.40 27.88
C VAL A 215 -3.58 66.95 28.13
N HIS A 216 -3.74 66.05 27.14
CA HIS A 216 -3.42 64.66 27.23
C HIS A 216 -2.05 64.34 26.61
N ASP A 217 -1.67 65.02 25.55
CA ASP A 217 -0.47 64.71 24.81
C ASP A 217 0.09 65.97 24.14
N GLU A 218 1.38 65.87 23.80
CA GLU A 218 2.11 66.91 23.03
C GLU A 218 2.79 66.30 21.83
N SER A 219 2.76 66.91 20.68
CA SER A 219 3.46 66.43 19.52
C SER A 219 4.98 66.41 19.78
N ALA A 220 5.73 65.47 19.22
CA ALA A 220 7.18 65.31 19.39
C ALA A 220 7.98 66.59 19.07
N THR A 221 7.40 67.52 18.30
CA THR A 221 7.97 68.78 17.97
C THR A 221 7.53 69.99 18.85
N GLY A 222 6.67 69.74 19.83
CA GLY A 222 6.08 70.77 20.68
C GLY A 222 5.16 71.77 19.99
N LYS A 223 4.81 71.51 18.72
CA LYS A 223 4.00 72.44 17.92
C LYS A 223 2.51 72.21 18.01
N THR A 224 2.04 71.18 18.65
CA THR A 224 0.63 70.82 18.77
C THR A 224 0.35 70.22 20.13
N PHE A 225 -0.62 70.74 20.87
CA PHE A 225 -1.14 70.08 22.07
C PHE A 225 -2.47 69.41 21.76
N PHE A 226 -2.63 68.23 22.30
CA PHE A 226 -3.84 67.43 22.16
C PHE A 226 -4.69 67.68 23.41
N ILE A 227 -5.75 68.47 23.25
CA ILE A 227 -6.59 68.96 24.36
C ILE A 227 -7.94 68.26 24.27
N GLU A 228 -8.39 67.66 25.37
CA GLU A 228 -9.76 67.22 25.58
C GLU A 228 -10.58 68.43 26.04
N PRO A 229 -11.54 68.94 25.25
CA PRO A 229 -12.36 70.07 25.67
C PRO A 229 -13.18 69.73 26.92
N GLU A 230 -13.37 70.74 27.80
CA GLU A 230 -14.10 70.59 29.07
C GLU A 230 -15.52 70.03 28.88
N GLU A 231 -16.17 70.37 27.80
CA GLU A 231 -17.52 69.90 27.44
C GLU A 231 -17.60 68.44 27.09
N ILE A 232 -16.43 67.80 26.80
CA ILE A 232 -16.33 66.42 26.35
C ILE A 232 -15.78 65.49 27.44
N VAL A 233 -15.09 66.05 28.42
CA VAL A 233 -14.45 65.26 29.51
C VAL A 233 -15.41 64.28 30.20
N GLU A 234 -16.63 64.81 30.56
CA GLU A 234 -17.65 63.99 31.23
C GLU A 234 -18.11 62.83 30.34
N ALA A 235 -18.36 63.09 29.05
CA ALA A 235 -18.81 62.13 28.09
C ALA A 235 -17.70 61.05 27.76
N ASN A 236 -16.46 61.51 27.66
CA ASN A 236 -15.32 60.57 27.52
C ASN A 236 -15.12 59.68 28.76
N ASN A 237 -15.32 60.25 29.98
CA ASN A 237 -15.31 59.46 31.21
C ASN A 237 -16.44 58.41 31.21
N GLN A 238 -17.66 58.83 30.82
CA GLN A 238 -18.78 57.88 30.68
C GLN A 238 -18.54 56.78 29.67
N ILE A 239 -17.88 57.08 28.52
CA ILE A 239 -17.47 56.06 27.55
C ILE A 239 -16.55 55.04 28.23
N ARG A 240 -15.50 55.48 28.93
CA ARG A 240 -14.57 54.59 29.65
C ARG A 240 -15.26 53.75 30.72
N GLU A 241 -16.18 54.33 31.46
CA GLU A 241 -16.99 53.58 32.44
C GLU A 241 -17.81 52.49 31.77
N LEU A 242 -18.48 52.82 30.64
CA LEU A 242 -19.27 51.88 29.88
C LEU A 242 -18.38 50.77 29.26
N GLU A 243 -17.20 51.09 28.75
CA GLU A 243 -16.23 50.10 28.24
C GLU A 243 -15.74 49.17 29.36
N ALA A 244 -15.44 49.72 30.55
CA ALA A 244 -15.07 48.92 31.72
C ALA A 244 -16.21 47.99 32.16
N ASP A 245 -17.44 48.48 32.14
CA ASP A 245 -18.64 47.71 32.53
C ASP A 245 -18.96 46.64 31.47
N ILE A 246 -18.80 46.94 30.18
CA ILE A 246 -18.86 45.94 29.09
C ILE A 246 -17.83 44.85 29.32
N HIS A 247 -16.59 45.22 29.65
CA HIS A 247 -15.54 44.22 29.92
C HIS A 247 -15.87 43.33 31.13
N LYS A 248 -16.36 43.94 32.23
CA LYS A 248 -16.82 43.17 33.42
C LYS A 248 -17.96 42.21 33.08
N GLU A 249 -18.90 42.65 32.28
CA GLU A 249 -20.03 41.81 31.87
C GLU A 249 -19.58 40.68 30.94
N ILE A 250 -18.64 40.91 30.01
CA ILE A 250 -18.01 39.88 29.20
C ILE A 250 -17.35 38.84 30.08
N VAL A 251 -16.51 39.24 31.04
CA VAL A 251 -15.88 38.32 32.01
C VAL A 251 -16.92 37.53 32.78
N ARG A 252 -18.02 38.16 33.19
CA ARG A 252 -19.12 37.49 33.89
C ARG A 252 -19.75 36.41 33.01
N ILE A 253 -20.01 36.70 31.74
CA ILE A 253 -20.56 35.73 30.78
C ILE A 253 -19.59 34.56 30.57
N LEU A 254 -18.29 34.83 30.45
CA LEU A 254 -17.27 33.81 30.30
C LEU A 254 -17.15 32.87 31.52
N ILE A 255 -17.25 33.46 32.74
CA ILE A 255 -17.26 32.69 34.00
C ILE A 255 -18.48 31.77 34.05
N MET A 256 -19.67 32.33 33.75
CA MET A 256 -20.91 31.54 33.72
C MET A 256 -20.84 30.39 32.69
N THR A 257 -20.22 30.64 31.58
CA THR A 257 -20.00 29.60 30.56
C THR A 257 -19.01 28.54 31.06
N ALA A 258 -17.95 28.96 31.75
CA ALA A 258 -17.01 28.01 32.36
C ALA A 258 -17.70 27.17 33.47
N ASP A 259 -18.66 27.74 34.23
CA ASP A 259 -19.44 27.01 35.24
C ASP A 259 -20.32 25.91 34.61
N ILE A 260 -20.80 26.10 33.37
CA ILE A 260 -21.54 25.09 32.63
C ILE A 260 -20.60 23.99 32.12
N ILE A 261 -19.38 24.34 31.72
CA ILE A 261 -18.37 23.38 31.17
C ILE A 261 -17.74 22.55 32.32
N ARG A 262 -17.54 23.15 33.50
CA ARG A 262 -16.78 22.58 34.61
C ARG A 262 -17.25 21.19 35.08
N PRO A 263 -18.55 20.85 35.15
CA PRO A 263 -19.01 19.51 35.49
C PRO A 263 -18.58 18.44 34.47
N HIS A 264 -18.25 18.82 33.23
CA HIS A 264 -17.93 17.93 32.13
C HIS A 264 -16.41 17.80 31.84
N LEU A 265 -15.54 18.30 32.72
CA LEU A 265 -14.09 18.33 32.50
C LEU A 265 -13.47 16.94 32.36
N ASP A 266 -13.92 15.98 33.16
CA ASP A 266 -13.42 14.60 33.08
C ASP A 266 -13.87 13.94 31.77
N ASP A 267 -15.12 14.15 31.37
CA ASP A 267 -15.66 13.66 30.09
C ASP A 267 -14.99 14.33 28.90
N LEU A 268 -14.69 15.63 28.97
CA LEU A 268 -13.91 16.34 27.94
C LEU A 268 -12.47 15.83 27.85
N THR A 269 -11.89 15.33 28.93
CA THR A 269 -10.57 14.70 28.89
C THR A 269 -10.61 13.41 28.07
N VAL A 270 -11.59 12.54 28.31
CA VAL A 270 -11.83 11.31 27.53
C VAL A 270 -12.12 11.64 26.06
N PHE A 271 -12.95 12.65 25.83
CA PHE A 271 -13.26 13.18 24.50
C PHE A 271 -12.00 13.55 23.71
N TYR A 272 -11.09 14.32 24.30
CA TYR A 272 -9.82 14.71 23.65
C TYR A 272 -8.91 13.51 23.40
N GLN A 273 -8.85 12.53 24.29
CA GLN A 273 -8.11 11.29 24.05
C GLN A 273 -8.68 10.52 22.86
N THR A 274 -9.99 10.35 22.79
CA THR A 274 -10.66 9.65 21.70
C THR A 274 -10.41 10.33 20.34
N ILE A 275 -10.45 11.67 20.30
CA ILE A 275 -10.10 12.44 19.09
C ILE A 275 -8.64 12.21 18.68
N GLY A 276 -7.73 12.18 19.64
CA GLY A 276 -6.32 11.87 19.39
C GLY A 276 -6.14 10.51 18.73
N VAL A 277 -6.85 9.49 19.22
CA VAL A 277 -6.86 8.15 18.63
C VAL A 277 -7.38 8.17 17.18
N PHE A 278 -8.47 8.90 16.91
CA PHE A 278 -9.01 9.04 15.54
C PHE A 278 -8.00 9.67 14.58
N ASP A 279 -7.36 10.77 15.00
CA ASP A 279 -6.37 11.46 14.17
C ASP A 279 -5.14 10.57 13.92
N PHE A 280 -4.74 9.79 14.92
CA PHE A 280 -3.63 8.85 14.76
C PHE A 280 -3.99 7.68 13.82
N ILE A 281 -5.21 7.13 13.89
CA ILE A 281 -5.69 6.12 12.93
C ILE A 281 -5.72 6.71 11.52
N ARG A 282 -6.20 7.93 11.36
CA ARG A 282 -6.18 8.67 10.09
C ARG A 282 -4.74 8.83 9.56
N ALA A 283 -3.81 9.23 10.41
CA ALA A 283 -2.40 9.39 10.03
C ALA A 283 -1.77 8.07 9.58
N LYS A 284 -2.05 6.96 10.29
CA LYS A 284 -1.64 5.60 9.88
C LYS A 284 -2.23 5.19 8.54
N ALA A 285 -3.50 5.49 8.29
CA ALA A 285 -4.15 5.17 7.02
C ALA A 285 -3.61 6.00 5.85
N LEU A 286 -3.34 7.30 6.05
CA LEU A 286 -2.68 8.15 5.05
C LEU A 286 -1.26 7.66 4.73
N PHE A 287 -0.53 7.23 5.74
CA PHE A 287 0.80 6.65 5.56
C PHE A 287 0.71 5.32 4.81
N ALA A 288 -0.23 4.45 5.18
CA ALA A 288 -0.48 3.17 4.51
C ALA A 288 -0.83 3.36 3.02
N ASN A 289 -1.61 4.40 2.70
CA ASN A 289 -1.93 4.74 1.31
C ASN A 289 -0.70 5.20 0.52
N GLU A 290 0.21 5.97 1.15
CA GLU A 290 1.44 6.46 0.51
C GLU A 290 2.43 5.34 0.18
N ILE A 291 2.54 4.33 1.06
CA ILE A 291 3.48 3.21 0.89
C ILE A 291 2.84 1.95 0.29
N ASP A 292 1.62 2.04 -0.23
CA ASP A 292 0.87 0.92 -0.82
C ASP A 292 0.69 -0.27 0.14
N ALA A 293 0.51 0.03 1.43
CA ALA A 293 0.35 -0.98 2.46
C ALA A 293 -1.00 -1.70 2.37
N THR A 294 -1.01 -2.96 2.81
CA THR A 294 -2.23 -3.79 2.85
C THR A 294 -2.33 -4.53 4.19
N ILE A 295 -3.54 -4.95 4.53
CA ILE A 295 -3.73 -5.81 5.69
C ILE A 295 -3.29 -7.25 5.35
N PRO A 296 -2.31 -7.84 6.07
CA PRO A 296 -1.88 -9.21 5.87
C PRO A 296 -2.76 -10.21 6.63
N GLN A 297 -2.51 -11.50 6.42
CA GLN A 297 -3.04 -12.56 7.29
C GLN A 297 -2.22 -12.63 8.58
N ILE A 298 -2.89 -12.70 9.74
CA ILE A 298 -2.27 -12.59 11.05
C ILE A 298 -2.37 -13.91 11.81
N SER A 299 -1.24 -14.41 12.28
CA SER A 299 -1.13 -15.64 13.07
C SER A 299 -0.60 -15.35 14.48
N GLN A 300 -1.11 -16.09 15.47
CA GLN A 300 -0.54 -16.04 16.84
C GLN A 300 0.80 -16.79 16.96
N LYS A 301 1.07 -17.68 16.00
CA LYS A 301 2.32 -18.44 16.00
C LYS A 301 3.40 -17.61 15.31
N PRO A 302 4.64 -17.66 15.77
CA PRO A 302 5.74 -17.00 15.10
C PRO A 302 5.94 -17.65 13.72
N GLU A 303 5.80 -16.85 12.66
CA GLU A 303 6.04 -17.23 11.28
C GLU A 303 6.23 -15.97 10.43
N ILE A 304 6.97 -16.11 9.38
CA ILE A 304 7.16 -15.06 8.35
C ILE A 304 6.95 -15.71 6.99
N GLU A 305 5.89 -15.32 6.30
CA GLU A 305 5.69 -15.71 4.90
C GLU A 305 5.23 -14.47 4.15
N TRP A 306 6.19 -13.65 3.71
CA TRP A 306 5.92 -12.38 3.08
C TRP A 306 6.14 -12.42 1.59
N TYR A 307 5.22 -11.82 0.90
CA TYR A 307 5.26 -11.62 -0.54
C TYR A 307 5.35 -10.14 -0.84
N ASN A 308 6.37 -9.76 -1.58
CA ASN A 308 6.55 -8.40 -2.07
C ASN A 308 6.68 -7.35 -0.95
N ALA A 309 7.37 -7.67 0.14
CA ALA A 309 7.62 -6.71 1.22
C ALA A 309 8.57 -5.61 0.75
N VAL A 310 8.20 -4.36 0.98
CA VAL A 310 8.96 -3.19 0.54
C VAL A 310 9.49 -2.45 1.77
N HIS A 311 10.74 -1.99 1.71
CA HIS A 311 11.29 -1.13 2.77
C HIS A 311 10.65 0.26 2.73
N PRO A 312 9.85 0.69 3.72
CA PRO A 312 9.03 1.90 3.62
C PRO A 312 9.85 3.17 3.41
N VAL A 313 10.99 3.32 4.13
CA VAL A 313 11.86 4.50 3.99
C VAL A 313 12.52 4.56 2.60
N LEU A 314 12.97 3.41 2.09
CA LEU A 314 13.51 3.36 0.72
C LEU A 314 12.43 3.66 -0.32
N PHE A 315 11.23 3.16 -0.12
CA PHE A 315 10.10 3.44 -1.02
C PHE A 315 9.83 4.94 -1.10
N MET A 316 9.67 5.61 0.04
CA MET A 316 9.45 7.06 0.09
C MET A 316 10.59 7.86 -0.55
N THR A 317 11.85 7.40 -0.39
CA THR A 317 13.01 8.10 -0.93
C THR A 317 13.17 7.90 -2.44
N LEU A 318 13.06 6.64 -2.90
CA LEU A 318 13.25 6.31 -4.31
C LEU A 318 12.08 6.70 -5.19
N SER A 319 10.84 6.67 -4.67
CA SER A 319 9.66 7.15 -5.38
C SER A 319 9.77 8.63 -5.74
N LYS A 320 10.34 9.46 -4.86
CA LYS A 320 10.63 10.87 -5.15
C LYS A 320 11.65 11.05 -6.29
N LEU A 321 12.50 10.05 -6.52
CA LEU A 321 13.51 10.03 -7.59
C LEU A 321 13.01 9.29 -8.86
N GLY A 322 11.75 8.86 -8.88
CA GLY A 322 11.18 8.07 -9.98
C GLY A 322 11.78 6.67 -10.13
N LYS A 323 12.41 6.14 -9.07
CA LYS A 323 13.02 4.80 -9.06
C LYS A 323 12.17 3.81 -8.28
N ASN A 324 12.15 2.57 -8.72
CA ASN A 324 11.43 1.49 -8.04
C ASN A 324 12.32 0.80 -6.99
N VAL A 325 11.72 0.39 -5.88
CA VAL A 325 12.35 -0.48 -4.88
C VAL A 325 12.18 -1.93 -5.32
N VAL A 326 13.23 -2.74 -5.20
CA VAL A 326 13.11 -4.19 -5.39
C VAL A 326 12.50 -4.80 -4.14
N PRO A 327 11.34 -5.46 -4.25
CA PRO A 327 10.66 -6.02 -3.10
C PRO A 327 11.31 -7.30 -2.59
N LEU A 328 11.11 -7.58 -1.30
CA LEU A 328 11.56 -8.77 -0.61
C LEU A 328 10.44 -9.80 -0.50
N SER A 329 10.71 -11.06 -0.89
CA SER A 329 9.87 -12.21 -0.52
C SER A 329 10.68 -13.15 0.37
N ILE A 330 10.14 -13.50 1.55
CA ILE A 330 10.86 -14.28 2.55
C ILE A 330 9.90 -15.25 3.23
N GLN A 331 10.39 -16.45 3.55
CA GLN A 331 9.65 -17.47 4.28
C GLN A 331 10.50 -18.04 5.39
N LEU A 332 9.97 -17.98 6.64
CA LEU A 332 10.51 -18.64 7.84
C LEU A 332 9.34 -19.31 8.55
N ASP A 333 9.52 -20.58 8.87
CA ASP A 333 8.55 -21.42 9.54
C ASP A 333 9.23 -22.27 10.62
N ASN A 334 8.50 -23.11 11.32
CA ASN A 334 9.06 -23.98 12.36
C ASN A 334 10.10 -25.00 11.83
N LYS A 335 10.12 -25.28 10.52
CA LYS A 335 11.10 -26.15 9.88
C LYS A 335 12.39 -25.41 9.54
N ASN A 336 12.26 -24.20 9.02
CA ASN A 336 13.34 -23.35 8.59
C ASN A 336 13.17 -21.99 9.26
N HIS A 337 13.59 -21.90 10.52
CA HIS A 337 13.36 -20.70 11.33
C HIS A 337 14.54 -19.73 11.29
N ILE A 338 15.72 -20.13 10.80
CA ILE A 338 16.87 -19.26 10.60
C ILE A 338 17.22 -19.19 9.10
N LEU A 339 17.28 -18.00 8.54
CA LEU A 339 17.77 -17.72 7.19
C LEU A 339 19.18 -17.13 7.25
N LEU A 340 20.15 -17.85 6.69
CA LEU A 340 21.54 -17.42 6.59
C LEU A 340 21.80 -16.81 5.20
N ILE A 341 21.88 -15.48 5.11
CA ILE A 341 22.05 -14.75 3.84
C ILE A 341 23.53 -14.54 3.54
N SER A 342 23.94 -14.92 2.33
CA SER A 342 25.28 -14.70 1.82
C SER A 342 25.25 -13.96 0.46
N GLY A 343 26.40 -13.46 0.02
CA GLY A 343 26.53 -12.70 -1.23
C GLY A 343 27.42 -11.47 -1.09
N PRO A 344 27.58 -10.65 -2.14
CA PRO A 344 28.41 -9.45 -2.09
C PRO A 344 27.84 -8.39 -1.15
N ASN A 345 28.68 -7.55 -0.55
CA ASN A 345 28.24 -6.47 0.37
C ASN A 345 27.31 -5.49 -0.36
N ALA A 346 27.63 -5.11 -1.58
CA ALA A 346 26.77 -4.26 -2.41
C ALA A 346 25.47 -4.94 -2.85
N GLY A 347 25.25 -6.23 -2.55
CA GLY A 347 24.06 -7.00 -2.94
C GLY A 347 22.78 -6.66 -2.18
N GLY A 348 22.85 -5.84 -1.14
CA GLY A 348 21.69 -5.39 -0.36
C GLY A 348 21.36 -6.29 0.85
N LYS A 349 22.32 -7.08 1.38
CA LYS A 349 22.13 -7.95 2.55
C LYS A 349 21.59 -7.18 3.77
N SER A 350 22.28 -6.10 4.17
CA SER A 350 21.87 -5.27 5.32
C SER A 350 20.54 -4.57 5.10
N VAL A 351 20.22 -4.20 3.84
CA VAL A 351 18.92 -3.64 3.49
C VAL A 351 17.82 -4.70 3.63
N CYS A 352 18.06 -5.93 3.19
CA CYS A 352 17.13 -7.04 3.37
C CYS A 352 16.84 -7.27 4.86
N LEU A 353 17.88 -7.31 5.68
CA LEU A 353 17.79 -7.46 7.14
C LEU A 353 17.00 -6.33 7.80
N LYS A 354 17.32 -5.06 7.45
CA LYS A 354 16.57 -3.89 7.92
C LYS A 354 15.11 -3.91 7.45
N THR A 355 14.85 -4.41 6.23
CA THR A 355 13.48 -4.56 5.73
C THR A 355 12.68 -5.52 6.61
N VAL A 356 13.26 -6.67 6.98
CA VAL A 356 12.60 -7.61 7.91
C VAL A 356 12.32 -6.94 9.24
N GLY A 357 13.31 -6.24 9.80
CA GLY A 357 13.17 -5.55 11.09
C GLY A 357 12.07 -4.49 11.07
N ILE A 358 12.12 -3.57 10.13
CA ILE A 358 11.19 -2.44 10.08
C ILE A 358 9.75 -2.89 9.77
N VAL A 359 9.57 -3.85 8.85
CA VAL A 359 8.25 -4.34 8.45
C VAL A 359 7.59 -5.13 9.59
N GLN A 360 8.35 -6.00 10.29
CA GLN A 360 7.84 -6.72 11.46
C GLN A 360 7.54 -5.77 12.61
N TYR A 361 8.40 -4.80 12.85
CA TYR A 361 8.22 -3.81 13.92
C TYR A 361 6.98 -2.93 13.66
N MET A 362 6.81 -2.44 12.43
CA MET A 362 5.61 -1.69 12.02
C MET A 362 4.34 -2.48 12.29
N PHE A 363 4.31 -3.75 11.85
CA PHE A 363 3.17 -4.64 12.05
C PHE A 363 2.81 -4.77 13.53
N GLN A 364 3.79 -4.98 14.41
CA GLN A 364 3.56 -5.12 15.85
C GLN A 364 3.32 -3.79 16.58
N CYS A 365 3.59 -2.66 15.94
CA CYS A 365 3.12 -1.33 16.37
C CYS A 365 1.71 -1.01 15.84
N GLY A 366 1.03 -1.92 15.15
CA GLY A 366 -0.31 -1.71 14.60
C GLY A 366 -0.33 -0.76 13.39
N ILE A 367 0.73 -0.76 12.60
CA ILE A 367 0.85 -0.02 11.34
C ILE A 367 0.81 -1.03 10.18
N LEU A 368 -0.03 -0.79 9.19
CA LEU A 368 -0.14 -1.66 8.01
C LEU A 368 1.20 -1.75 7.27
N PRO A 369 1.73 -2.97 7.03
CA PRO A 369 2.99 -3.16 6.34
C PRO A 369 2.81 -3.09 4.81
N PRO A 370 3.83 -2.61 4.05
CA PRO A 370 3.81 -2.59 2.59
C PRO A 370 4.15 -3.97 2.03
N VAL A 371 3.15 -4.85 1.99
CA VAL A 371 3.25 -6.24 1.52
C VAL A 371 2.01 -6.62 0.71
N TYR A 372 2.02 -7.75 0.02
CA TYR A 372 0.80 -8.28 -0.57
C TYR A 372 -0.13 -8.88 0.50
N SER A 373 -1.45 -8.74 0.31
CA SER A 373 -2.50 -9.18 1.25
C SER A 373 -2.50 -10.68 1.57
N ASN A 374 -1.85 -11.50 0.74
CA ASN A 374 -1.68 -12.94 0.97
C ASN A 374 -0.42 -13.26 1.80
N SER A 375 0.27 -12.27 2.34
CA SER A 375 1.39 -12.45 3.26
C SER A 375 0.89 -12.86 4.64
N HIS A 376 1.64 -13.75 5.33
CA HIS A 376 1.33 -14.21 6.68
C HIS A 376 2.33 -13.63 7.67
N PHE A 377 1.83 -13.05 8.74
CA PHE A 377 2.61 -12.44 9.80
C PHE A 377 2.36 -13.16 11.13
N GLY A 378 3.41 -13.70 11.71
CA GLY A 378 3.42 -14.18 13.07
C GLY A 378 3.77 -13.07 14.07
N ILE A 379 3.42 -13.29 15.32
CA ILE A 379 3.74 -12.39 16.43
C ILE A 379 4.94 -12.92 17.18
N PHE A 380 5.93 -12.06 17.36
CA PHE A 380 7.13 -12.34 18.16
C PHE A 380 7.05 -11.62 19.51
N ASP A 381 7.49 -12.31 20.57
CA ASP A 381 7.58 -11.72 21.89
C ASP A 381 8.80 -10.80 22.01
N ASN A 382 9.87 -11.13 21.26
CA ASN A 382 11.12 -10.37 21.30
C ASN A 382 11.65 -10.11 19.89
N ILE A 383 12.25 -8.94 19.69
CA ILE A 383 13.06 -8.61 18.50
C ILE A 383 14.42 -8.14 18.99
N PHE A 384 15.47 -8.88 18.60
CA PHE A 384 16.86 -8.56 18.94
C PHE A 384 17.64 -8.29 17.67
N ILE A 385 18.38 -7.19 17.65
CA ILE A 385 19.14 -6.80 16.46
C ILE A 385 20.60 -6.52 16.79
N ASP A 386 21.47 -6.93 15.88
CA ASP A 386 22.88 -6.60 15.85
C ASP A 386 23.24 -6.13 14.44
N ILE A 387 23.03 -4.82 14.19
CA ILE A 387 23.14 -4.18 12.88
C ILE A 387 23.95 -2.89 13.01
N GLY A 388 24.93 -2.75 12.13
CA GLY A 388 25.79 -1.56 12.04
C GLY A 388 26.98 -1.60 12.99
N ASP A 389 28.04 -0.84 12.63
CA ASP A 389 29.25 -0.71 13.44
C ASP A 389 28.98 0.25 14.60
N GLU A 390 29.11 -0.25 15.82
CA GLU A 390 29.10 0.58 17.02
C GLU A 390 30.47 1.26 17.20
N GLN A 391 30.88 2.06 16.23
CA GLN A 391 32.06 2.93 16.37
C GLN A 391 31.62 4.22 17.08
N SER A 392 31.24 4.15 18.33
CA SER A 392 31.18 5.33 19.18
C SER A 392 32.53 5.54 19.82
N ILE A 393 33.06 6.75 19.68
CA ILE A 393 34.32 7.19 20.33
C ILE A 393 34.23 7.04 21.85
N GLU A 394 33.05 6.90 22.41
CA GLU A 394 32.75 6.78 23.83
C GLU A 394 32.85 5.34 24.38
N ASN A 395 32.75 4.31 23.51
CA ASN A 395 32.89 2.91 23.92
C ASN A 395 34.26 2.36 23.49
N GLU A 396 35.15 2.13 24.44
CA GLU A 396 36.48 1.52 24.26
C GLU A 396 36.45 0.06 23.76
N LEU A 397 35.28 -0.55 23.59
CA LEU A 397 35.14 -1.91 23.09
C LEU A 397 35.37 -1.96 21.59
N SER A 398 36.21 -2.87 21.13
CA SER A 398 36.34 -3.16 19.70
C SER A 398 35.01 -3.67 19.15
N THR A 399 34.72 -3.43 17.87
CA THR A 399 33.52 -3.89 17.17
C THR A 399 33.21 -5.35 17.43
N TYR A 400 34.21 -6.21 17.46
CA TYR A 400 34.07 -7.64 17.76
C TYR A 400 33.57 -7.92 19.18
N SER A 401 34.08 -7.21 20.18
CA SER A 401 33.67 -7.37 21.57
C SER A 401 32.20 -6.95 21.77
N SER A 402 31.77 -5.89 21.10
CA SER A 402 30.38 -5.44 21.11
C SER A 402 29.44 -6.49 20.48
N HIS A 403 29.82 -7.06 19.33
CA HIS A 403 29.08 -8.16 18.71
C HIS A 403 28.97 -9.38 19.64
N LEU A 404 30.07 -9.79 20.27
CA LEU A 404 30.07 -10.91 21.24
C LEU A 404 29.19 -10.61 22.45
N SER A 405 29.19 -9.37 22.96
CA SER A 405 28.30 -8.96 24.05
C SER A 405 26.82 -9.12 23.66
N ASN A 406 26.47 -8.63 22.47
CA ASN A 406 25.12 -8.79 21.93
C ASN A 406 24.75 -10.28 21.74
N MET A 407 25.65 -11.10 21.20
CA MET A 407 25.41 -12.55 21.06
C MET A 407 25.22 -13.23 22.41
N ASN A 408 25.99 -12.87 23.44
CA ASN A 408 25.82 -13.37 24.80
C ASN A 408 24.43 -13.01 25.36
N TYR A 409 23.98 -11.78 25.13
CA TYR A 409 22.62 -11.35 25.48
C TYR A 409 21.55 -12.18 24.75
N PHE A 410 21.72 -12.36 23.43
CA PHE A 410 20.77 -13.15 22.60
C PHE A 410 20.68 -14.58 23.10
N MET A 411 21.81 -15.27 23.30
CA MET A 411 21.82 -16.65 23.80
C MET A 411 21.13 -16.84 25.16
N ARG A 412 21.12 -15.80 25.99
CA ARG A 412 20.49 -15.87 27.33
C ARG A 412 19.00 -15.57 27.32
N HIS A 413 18.53 -14.72 26.40
CA HIS A 413 17.15 -14.21 26.42
C HIS A 413 16.29 -14.65 25.23
N SER A 414 16.85 -15.32 24.24
CA SER A 414 16.08 -15.80 23.11
C SER A 414 15.28 -17.07 23.42
N ASN A 415 14.15 -17.18 22.77
CA ASN A 415 13.26 -18.34 22.82
C ASN A 415 12.62 -18.57 21.44
N SER A 416 11.74 -19.55 21.31
CA SER A 416 11.07 -19.88 20.03
C SER A 416 10.13 -18.78 19.50
N LYS A 417 9.92 -17.68 20.24
CA LYS A 417 9.15 -16.50 19.81
C LYS A 417 10.03 -15.26 19.68
N THR A 418 11.32 -15.44 19.52
CA THR A 418 12.29 -14.36 19.35
C THR A 418 12.70 -14.27 17.90
N LEU A 419 12.68 -13.05 17.33
CA LEU A 419 13.23 -12.73 16.01
C LEU A 419 14.61 -12.10 16.17
N LEU A 420 15.61 -12.71 15.57
CA LEU A 420 17.02 -12.28 15.60
C LEU A 420 17.40 -11.69 14.25
N LEU A 421 18.02 -10.52 14.25
CA LEU A 421 18.52 -9.87 13.04
C LEU A 421 19.99 -9.53 13.23
N ILE A 422 20.88 -10.29 12.59
CA ILE A 422 22.33 -10.19 12.82
C ILE A 422 23.02 -9.90 11.49
N ASP A 423 23.73 -8.77 11.41
CA ASP A 423 24.52 -8.42 10.24
C ASP A 423 26.00 -8.80 10.42
N GLU A 424 26.65 -9.20 9.34
CA GLU A 424 28.07 -9.58 9.26
C GLU A 424 28.53 -10.56 10.35
N PHE A 425 27.72 -11.57 10.61
CA PHE A 425 27.91 -12.51 11.71
C PHE A 425 29.27 -13.22 11.69
N GLY A 426 30.02 -13.05 12.78
CA GLY A 426 31.38 -13.59 12.96
C GLY A 426 32.47 -12.62 12.51
N GLY A 427 32.15 -11.45 11.93
CA GLY A 427 33.10 -10.45 11.46
C GLY A 427 33.90 -9.78 12.60
N GLY A 428 34.94 -9.01 12.23
CA GLY A 428 35.74 -8.21 13.16
C GLY A 428 36.89 -8.90 13.86
N THR A 429 37.19 -10.19 13.54
CA THR A 429 38.33 -10.93 14.09
C THR A 429 38.95 -11.87 13.05
N GLU A 430 39.98 -12.67 13.46
CA GLU A 430 40.58 -13.67 12.59
C GLU A 430 39.51 -14.63 12.03
N PRO A 431 39.48 -14.86 10.71
CA PRO A 431 38.40 -15.59 10.06
C PRO A 431 38.16 -17.01 10.57
N GLN A 432 39.18 -17.74 10.93
CA GLN A 432 39.06 -19.13 11.40
C GLN A 432 38.42 -19.19 12.79
N ILE A 433 38.89 -18.37 13.72
CA ILE A 433 38.39 -18.32 15.10
C ILE A 433 37.01 -17.69 15.12
N GLY A 434 36.82 -16.55 14.44
CA GLY A 434 35.53 -15.86 14.33
C GLY A 434 34.44 -16.75 13.75
N GLY A 435 34.76 -17.47 12.65
CA GLY A 435 33.85 -18.42 12.03
C GLY A 435 33.48 -19.61 12.92
N ALA A 436 34.44 -20.16 13.70
CA ALA A 436 34.19 -21.27 14.62
C ALA A 436 33.29 -20.84 15.80
N ILE A 437 33.55 -19.68 16.40
CA ILE A 437 32.72 -19.11 17.46
C ILE A 437 31.31 -18.79 16.95
N ALA A 438 31.19 -18.18 15.78
CA ALA A 438 29.91 -17.89 15.15
C ALA A 438 29.10 -19.17 14.88
N GLN A 439 29.76 -20.24 14.40
CA GLN A 439 29.08 -21.54 14.20
C GLN A 439 28.56 -22.13 15.52
N ALA A 440 29.34 -22.07 16.59
CA ALA A 440 28.92 -22.54 17.91
C ALA A 440 27.73 -21.75 18.46
N ILE A 441 27.73 -20.42 18.31
CA ILE A 441 26.62 -19.52 18.66
C ILE A 441 25.39 -19.83 17.82
N LEU A 442 25.55 -19.95 16.48
CA LEU A 442 24.45 -20.26 15.57
C LEU A 442 23.75 -21.57 15.93
N LYS A 443 24.55 -22.61 16.27
CA LYS A 443 24.01 -23.87 16.77
C LYS A 443 23.17 -23.66 18.03
N LYS A 444 23.65 -22.88 19.00
CA LYS A 444 22.93 -22.60 20.25
C LYS A 444 21.63 -21.85 20.01
N LEU A 445 21.62 -20.87 19.10
CA LEU A 445 20.41 -20.13 18.72
C LEU A 445 19.41 -21.01 17.96
N ASN A 446 19.89 -21.92 17.12
CA ASN A 446 19.06 -22.90 16.42
C ASN A 446 18.43 -23.89 17.43
N ASP A 447 19.19 -24.39 18.38
CA ASP A 447 18.70 -25.32 19.43
C ASP A 447 17.62 -24.64 20.30
N SER A 448 17.62 -23.32 20.46
CA SER A 448 16.57 -22.56 21.17
C SER A 448 15.28 -22.39 20.35
N GLY A 449 15.28 -22.76 19.07
CA GLY A 449 14.16 -22.59 18.16
C GLY A 449 13.88 -21.13 17.78
N SER A 450 14.85 -20.22 17.98
CA SER A 450 14.69 -18.80 17.67
C SER A 450 14.61 -18.56 16.18
N PHE A 451 13.72 -17.69 15.76
CA PHE A 451 13.67 -17.21 14.38
C PHE A 451 14.80 -16.22 14.12
N GLY A 452 15.36 -16.25 12.91
CA GLY A 452 16.44 -15.32 12.61
C GLY A 452 16.70 -15.07 11.14
N VAL A 453 17.17 -13.86 10.84
CA VAL A 453 17.78 -13.52 9.56
C VAL A 453 19.20 -13.06 9.86
N ILE A 454 20.18 -13.76 9.32
CA ILE A 454 21.59 -13.59 9.67
C ILE A 454 22.37 -13.42 8.37
N THR A 455 23.20 -12.40 8.28
CA THR A 455 24.10 -12.25 7.12
C THR A 455 25.51 -12.68 7.48
N THR A 456 26.21 -13.29 6.55
CA THR A 456 27.58 -13.74 6.75
C THR A 456 28.39 -13.84 5.46
N HIS A 457 29.71 -13.76 5.62
CA HIS A 457 30.69 -14.06 4.58
C HIS A 457 31.38 -15.41 4.75
N TYR A 458 31.21 -16.05 5.93
CA TYR A 458 31.94 -17.26 6.29
C TYR A 458 31.41 -18.52 5.63
N GLN A 459 32.31 -19.26 4.97
CA GLN A 459 31.95 -20.49 4.25
C GLN A 459 31.56 -21.62 5.18
N ASN A 460 32.21 -21.76 6.35
CA ASN A 460 31.86 -22.78 7.35
C ASN A 460 30.41 -22.64 7.82
N LEU A 461 29.88 -21.41 7.98
CA LEU A 461 28.49 -21.21 8.35
C LEU A 461 27.52 -21.62 7.23
N LYS A 462 27.88 -21.36 5.96
CA LYS A 462 27.08 -21.79 4.81
C LYS A 462 27.01 -23.34 4.72
N ASN A 463 28.14 -24.00 4.96
CA ASN A 463 28.20 -25.46 4.99
C ASN A 463 27.39 -26.02 6.16
N PHE A 464 27.55 -25.46 7.35
CA PHE A 464 26.78 -25.82 8.53
C PHE A 464 25.27 -25.66 8.32
N ALA A 465 24.83 -24.62 7.65
CA ALA A 465 23.42 -24.41 7.33
C ALA A 465 22.86 -25.43 6.32
N ASN A 466 23.71 -26.05 5.48
CA ASN A 466 23.27 -27.15 4.58
C ASN A 466 23.10 -28.48 5.31
N GLU A 467 23.83 -28.68 6.40
CA GLU A 467 23.91 -29.96 7.15
C GLU A 467 22.96 -29.96 8.37
N THR A 468 22.44 -28.79 8.77
CA THR A 468 21.68 -28.64 10.00
C THR A 468 20.23 -28.28 9.70
N ASP A 469 19.29 -29.05 10.24
CA ASP A 469 17.87 -28.75 10.20
C ASP A 469 17.57 -27.47 11.00
N GLY A 470 16.59 -26.70 10.54
CA GLY A 470 16.21 -25.42 11.15
C GLY A 470 16.85 -24.21 10.51
N ILE A 471 17.95 -24.37 9.78
CA ILE A 471 18.68 -23.29 9.12
C ILE A 471 18.60 -23.46 7.60
N VAL A 472 18.31 -22.39 6.90
CA VAL A 472 18.27 -22.37 5.43
C VAL A 472 19.23 -21.33 4.86
N ASN A 473 20.00 -21.70 3.85
CA ASN A 473 20.84 -20.75 3.13
C ASN A 473 20.01 -19.83 2.21
N GLY A 474 20.42 -18.58 2.09
CA GLY A 474 19.90 -17.59 1.16
C GLY A 474 21.02 -16.86 0.43
N ALA A 475 20.77 -16.52 -0.82
CA ALA A 475 21.69 -15.78 -1.67
C ALA A 475 21.09 -14.46 -2.14
N MET A 476 21.85 -13.35 -1.99
CA MET A 476 21.56 -12.13 -2.72
C MET A 476 22.02 -12.29 -4.17
N LEU A 477 21.09 -12.13 -5.11
CA LEU A 477 21.36 -12.37 -6.52
C LEU A 477 22.17 -11.22 -7.13
N TYR A 478 23.05 -11.58 -8.05
CA TYR A 478 23.94 -10.67 -8.76
C TYR A 478 23.93 -10.99 -10.27
N ASP A 479 23.79 -9.97 -11.10
CA ASP A 479 23.88 -10.12 -12.56
C ASP A 479 25.33 -10.09 -12.98
N ARG A 480 25.83 -11.22 -13.49
CA ARG A 480 27.22 -11.35 -13.96
C ARG A 480 27.47 -10.61 -15.26
N ASN A 481 26.48 -10.52 -16.13
CA ASN A 481 26.66 -9.91 -17.45
C ASN A 481 26.76 -8.39 -17.31
N LEU A 482 25.83 -7.80 -16.52
CA LEU A 482 25.81 -6.36 -16.23
C LEU A 482 26.70 -6.00 -15.04
N MET A 483 27.24 -6.99 -14.34
CA MET A 483 28.06 -6.80 -13.13
C MET A 483 27.37 -5.89 -12.12
N GLN A 484 26.07 -6.12 -11.87
CA GLN A 484 25.24 -5.30 -10.98
C GLN A 484 24.43 -6.16 -10.00
N PRO A 485 24.21 -5.68 -8.77
CA PRO A 485 23.33 -6.36 -7.83
C PRO A 485 21.88 -6.29 -8.31
N LEU A 486 21.17 -7.40 -8.18
CA LEU A 486 19.75 -7.48 -8.50
C LEU A 486 18.87 -7.16 -7.28
N PHE A 487 19.45 -7.07 -6.09
CA PHE A 487 18.77 -6.85 -4.82
C PHE A 487 17.64 -7.85 -4.53
N GLN A 488 17.68 -9.03 -5.14
CA GLN A 488 16.69 -10.09 -4.96
C GLN A 488 17.28 -11.20 -4.11
N LEU A 489 16.46 -11.72 -3.16
CA LEU A 489 16.79 -12.85 -2.31
C LEU A 489 16.35 -14.17 -2.96
N SER A 490 17.25 -15.16 -3.02
CA SER A 490 16.94 -16.56 -3.38
C SER A 490 17.16 -17.44 -2.18
N ILE A 491 16.13 -18.10 -1.68
CA ILE A 491 16.19 -18.98 -0.51
C ILE A 491 16.50 -20.41 -0.94
N GLY A 492 17.34 -21.12 -0.16
CA GLY A 492 17.70 -22.54 -0.32
C GLY A 492 18.96 -22.77 -1.16
N THR A 493 19.75 -21.72 -1.43
CA THR A 493 21.07 -21.81 -2.07
C THR A 493 22.04 -20.85 -1.40
N PRO A 494 23.28 -21.22 -1.08
CA PRO A 494 24.28 -20.28 -0.60
C PRO A 494 24.71 -19.32 -1.72
N GLY A 495 25.02 -18.09 -1.34
CA GLY A 495 25.51 -17.06 -2.28
C GLY A 495 27.03 -17.04 -2.39
N SER A 496 27.52 -16.67 -3.60
CA SER A 496 28.93 -16.34 -3.86
C SER A 496 29.24 -14.89 -3.44
N SER A 497 30.48 -14.61 -3.08
CA SER A 497 30.94 -13.25 -2.80
C SER A 497 31.21 -12.42 -4.05
N PHE A 498 31.36 -13.04 -5.23
CA PHE A 498 31.71 -12.39 -6.52
C PHE A 498 32.96 -11.51 -6.45
N ALA A 499 33.86 -11.82 -5.53
CA ALA A 499 35.03 -10.96 -5.28
C ALA A 499 35.94 -10.84 -6.53
N ILE A 500 36.15 -11.95 -7.23
CA ILE A 500 36.98 -11.99 -8.44
C ILE A 500 36.34 -11.19 -9.58
N GLU A 501 35.05 -11.34 -9.79
CA GLU A 501 34.30 -10.61 -10.81
C GLU A 501 34.27 -9.10 -10.51
N ILE A 502 34.11 -8.73 -9.25
CA ILE A 502 34.18 -7.33 -8.83
C ILE A 502 35.58 -6.76 -9.03
N ALA A 503 36.64 -7.52 -8.71
CA ALA A 503 38.01 -7.12 -8.95
C ALA A 503 38.30 -6.85 -10.43
N ARG A 504 37.81 -7.73 -11.34
CA ARG A 504 37.85 -7.51 -12.79
C ARG A 504 37.14 -6.25 -13.25
N LYS A 505 35.97 -5.97 -12.69
CA LYS A 505 35.19 -4.78 -13.02
C LYS A 505 35.87 -3.47 -12.60
N ILE A 506 36.52 -3.48 -11.45
CA ILE A 506 37.29 -2.32 -10.93
C ILE A 506 38.54 -2.09 -11.79
N GLY A 507 38.98 -3.08 -12.58
CA GLY A 507 40.15 -2.94 -13.46
C GLY A 507 41.48 -3.41 -12.84
N ILE A 508 41.43 -4.33 -11.87
CA ILE A 508 42.61 -4.97 -11.34
C ILE A 508 43.28 -5.77 -12.49
N PRO A 509 44.62 -5.67 -12.66
CA PRO A 509 45.35 -6.34 -13.73
C PRO A 509 45.10 -7.85 -13.75
N SER A 510 45.02 -8.43 -14.95
CA SER A 510 44.64 -9.84 -15.15
C SER A 510 45.65 -10.82 -14.57
N ASP A 511 46.92 -10.46 -14.51
CA ASP A 511 47.99 -11.24 -13.90
C ASP A 511 47.81 -11.38 -12.39
N VAL A 512 47.41 -10.29 -11.71
CA VAL A 512 47.09 -10.29 -10.28
C VAL A 512 45.84 -11.16 -9.98
N ILE A 513 44.86 -11.07 -10.85
CA ILE A 513 43.62 -11.86 -10.68
C ILE A 513 43.93 -13.35 -10.92
N SER A 514 44.69 -13.68 -11.96
CA SER A 514 45.08 -15.08 -12.23
C SER A 514 45.90 -15.67 -11.09
N TYR A 515 46.83 -14.91 -10.54
CA TYR A 515 47.58 -15.33 -9.37
C TYR A 515 46.71 -15.57 -8.14
N ALA A 516 45.71 -14.70 -7.92
CA ALA A 516 44.75 -14.90 -6.85
C ALA A 516 43.85 -16.14 -7.07
N GLU A 517 43.47 -16.41 -8.33
CA GLU A 517 42.74 -17.61 -8.71
C GLU A 517 43.54 -18.89 -8.44
N ASP A 518 44.84 -18.87 -8.71
CA ASP A 518 45.74 -19.98 -8.45
C ASP A 518 45.93 -20.27 -6.98
N ILE A 519 45.98 -19.22 -6.13
CA ILE A 519 46.05 -19.34 -4.66
C ILE A 519 44.78 -19.97 -4.10
N VAL A 520 43.60 -19.56 -4.58
CA VAL A 520 42.29 -20.03 -4.11
C VAL A 520 42.03 -21.49 -4.54
N GLY A 521 42.60 -21.90 -5.68
CA GLY A 521 42.47 -23.24 -6.24
C GLY A 521 41.25 -23.39 -7.20
N SER A 522 41.46 -24.13 -8.27
CA SER A 522 40.44 -24.33 -9.33
C SER A 522 39.18 -25.02 -8.87
N ASP A 523 39.27 -25.90 -7.88
CA ASP A 523 38.10 -26.64 -7.33
C ASP A 523 37.10 -25.74 -6.61
N TYR A 524 37.60 -24.75 -5.86
CA TYR A 524 36.77 -23.78 -5.21
C TYR A 524 36.01 -22.86 -6.21
N ILE A 525 36.71 -22.44 -7.25
CA ILE A 525 36.13 -21.58 -8.31
C ILE A 525 35.10 -22.36 -9.14
N ASN A 526 35.35 -23.64 -9.41
CA ASN A 526 34.38 -24.49 -10.14
C ASN A 526 33.16 -24.80 -9.30
N MET A 527 33.31 -25.07 -7.99
CA MET A 527 32.19 -25.27 -7.07
C MET A 527 31.29 -24.02 -6.98
N ASP A 528 31.88 -22.82 -6.93
CA ASP A 528 31.18 -21.57 -6.94
C ASP A 528 30.39 -21.35 -8.25
N LYS A 529 30.94 -21.72 -9.39
CA LYS A 529 30.27 -21.70 -10.72
C LYS A 529 29.09 -22.67 -10.77
N TYR A 530 29.23 -23.91 -10.27
CA TYR A 530 28.15 -24.90 -10.26
C TYR A 530 26.97 -24.45 -9.36
N LEU A 531 27.28 -23.91 -8.20
CA LEU A 531 26.25 -23.37 -7.29
C LEU A 531 25.45 -22.24 -7.93
N LEU A 532 26.11 -21.43 -8.74
CA LEU A 532 25.48 -20.30 -9.44
C LEU A 532 24.59 -20.76 -10.61
N ASP A 533 24.97 -21.79 -11.36
CA ASP A 533 24.15 -22.34 -12.43
C ASP A 533 22.87 -22.99 -11.85
N ILE A 534 22.99 -23.72 -10.74
CA ILE A 534 21.83 -24.25 -10.01
C ILE A 534 20.91 -23.12 -9.51
N ALA A 535 21.49 -22.05 -8.97
CA ALA A 535 20.72 -20.89 -8.51
C ALA A 535 19.97 -20.20 -9.65
N ARG A 536 20.59 -20.12 -10.84
CA ARG A 536 20.01 -19.53 -12.06
C ARG A 536 18.82 -20.36 -12.55
N ASP A 537 18.97 -21.67 -12.66
CA ASP A 537 17.91 -22.59 -13.10
C ASP A 537 16.73 -22.57 -12.12
N ARG A 538 17.01 -22.59 -10.83
CA ARG A 538 15.99 -22.49 -9.78
C ARG A 538 15.23 -21.17 -9.86
N ARG A 539 15.92 -20.04 -10.09
CA ARG A 539 15.32 -18.74 -10.29
C ARG A 539 14.40 -18.70 -11.51
N TYR A 540 14.85 -19.23 -12.65
CA TYR A 540 14.03 -19.32 -13.85
C TYR A 540 12.70 -20.03 -13.55
N TRP A 541 12.76 -21.16 -12.86
CA TRP A 541 11.57 -21.91 -12.47
C TRP A 541 10.71 -21.22 -11.42
N GLN A 542 11.32 -20.49 -10.49
CA GLN A 542 10.60 -19.70 -9.48
C GLN A 542 9.84 -18.54 -10.13
N ASN A 543 10.49 -17.76 -10.98
CA ASN A 543 9.85 -16.67 -11.73
C ASN A 543 8.71 -17.20 -12.60
N LYS A 544 8.94 -18.34 -13.28
CA LYS A 544 7.89 -18.98 -14.08
C LYS A 544 6.68 -19.42 -13.26
N ARG A 545 6.92 -19.96 -12.05
CA ARG A 545 5.85 -20.32 -11.11
C ARG A 545 5.12 -19.09 -10.59
N GLN A 546 5.82 -18.02 -10.34
CA GLN A 546 5.23 -16.76 -9.87
C GLN A 546 4.37 -16.11 -10.95
N ASP A 547 4.84 -16.09 -12.18
CA ASP A 547 4.08 -15.61 -13.34
C ASP A 547 2.80 -16.43 -13.55
N VAL A 548 2.90 -17.74 -13.49
CA VAL A 548 1.74 -18.65 -13.59
C VAL A 548 0.75 -18.39 -12.43
N ARG A 549 1.22 -18.17 -11.19
CA ARG A 549 0.36 -17.84 -10.06
C ARG A 549 -0.34 -16.49 -10.24
N LEU A 550 0.40 -15.47 -10.71
CA LEU A 550 -0.16 -14.14 -11.00
C LEU A 550 -1.21 -14.19 -12.12
N GLN A 551 -0.91 -14.91 -13.19
CA GLN A 551 -1.87 -15.10 -14.29
C GLN A 551 -3.10 -15.87 -13.83
N ARG A 552 -2.93 -16.91 -13.01
CA ARG A 552 -4.04 -17.66 -12.43
C ARG A 552 -4.91 -16.78 -11.53
N LYS A 553 -4.31 -15.93 -10.69
CA LYS A 553 -5.04 -15.01 -9.82
C LYS A 553 -5.81 -13.94 -10.63
N LYS A 554 -5.17 -13.38 -11.68
CA LYS A 554 -5.86 -12.45 -12.60
C LYS A 554 -7.05 -13.13 -13.28
N LEU A 555 -6.89 -14.38 -13.65
CA LEU A 555 -7.96 -15.16 -14.28
C LEU A 555 -9.09 -15.48 -13.28
N GLU A 556 -8.77 -15.79 -12.03
CA GLU A 556 -9.73 -16.02 -10.95
C GLU A 556 -10.54 -14.74 -10.65
N THR A 557 -9.89 -13.58 -10.51
CA THR A 557 -10.58 -12.29 -10.29
C THR A 557 -11.43 -11.87 -11.48
N LEU A 558 -11.00 -12.18 -12.70
CA LEU A 558 -11.76 -11.89 -13.92
C LEU A 558 -13.00 -12.78 -14.02
N VAL A 559 -12.87 -14.05 -13.65
CA VAL A 559 -14.01 -15.00 -13.58
C VAL A 559 -15.02 -14.55 -12.54
N GLU A 560 -14.56 -14.15 -11.35
CA GLU A 560 -15.42 -13.67 -10.26
C GLU A 560 -16.19 -12.39 -10.65
N LYS A 561 -15.51 -11.48 -11.37
CA LYS A 561 -16.12 -10.27 -11.92
C LYS A 561 -17.19 -10.63 -12.96
N TYR A 562 -16.89 -11.52 -13.91
CA TYR A 562 -17.89 -11.96 -14.89
C TYR A 562 -19.06 -12.70 -14.25
N GLU A 563 -18.84 -13.50 -13.22
CA GLU A 563 -19.92 -14.18 -12.49
C GLU A 563 -20.85 -13.15 -11.80
N THR A 564 -20.28 -12.11 -11.18
CA THR A 564 -21.07 -11.02 -10.57
C THR A 564 -21.84 -10.20 -11.61
N ASP A 565 -21.21 -9.89 -12.75
CA ASP A 565 -21.87 -9.15 -13.84
C ASP A 565 -23.01 -9.97 -14.50
N ILE A 566 -22.80 -11.28 -14.67
CA ILE A 566 -23.87 -12.18 -15.15
C ILE A 566 -25.04 -12.24 -14.17
N GLN A 567 -24.77 -12.29 -12.85
CA GLN A 567 -25.83 -12.27 -11.85
C GLN A 567 -26.64 -10.97 -11.89
N LYS A 568 -25.97 -9.81 -12.01
CA LYS A 568 -26.64 -8.52 -12.17
C LYS A 568 -27.52 -8.48 -13.41
N LEU A 569 -26.99 -8.89 -14.56
CA LEU A 569 -27.74 -8.95 -15.81
C LEU A 569 -28.97 -9.89 -15.74
N VAL A 570 -28.87 -10.99 -14.99
CA VAL A 570 -30.00 -11.89 -14.76
C VAL A 570 -31.09 -11.24 -13.91
N VAL A 571 -30.69 -10.45 -12.90
CA VAL A 571 -31.64 -9.70 -12.05
C VAL A 571 -32.33 -8.60 -12.86
N GLU A 572 -31.55 -7.75 -13.53
CA GLU A 572 -32.07 -6.67 -14.38
C GLU A 572 -33.00 -7.17 -15.46
N ARG A 573 -32.65 -8.28 -16.11
CA ARG A 573 -33.55 -8.92 -17.11
C ARG A 573 -34.86 -9.38 -16.48
N ARG A 574 -34.85 -9.92 -15.26
CA ARG A 574 -36.10 -10.32 -14.57
C ARG A 574 -36.97 -9.11 -14.23
N GLU A 575 -36.38 -8.02 -13.84
CA GLU A 575 -37.08 -6.76 -13.54
C GLU A 575 -37.71 -6.17 -14.80
N ILE A 576 -36.94 -6.05 -15.90
CA ILE A 576 -37.46 -5.57 -17.20
C ILE A 576 -38.62 -6.45 -17.72
N ILE A 577 -38.52 -7.79 -17.60
CA ILE A 577 -39.59 -8.69 -18.00
C ILE A 577 -40.81 -8.52 -17.10
N LYS A 578 -40.61 -8.26 -15.81
CA LYS A 578 -41.71 -8.05 -14.86
C LYS A 578 -42.42 -6.72 -15.15
N GLU A 579 -41.68 -5.65 -15.42
CA GLU A 579 -42.22 -4.35 -15.83
C GLU A 579 -43.01 -4.46 -17.15
N ALA A 580 -42.40 -5.03 -18.18
CA ALA A 580 -43.07 -5.23 -19.47
C ALA A 580 -44.33 -6.06 -19.37
N LYS A 581 -44.36 -7.08 -18.49
CA LYS A 581 -45.60 -7.85 -18.21
C LYS A 581 -46.67 -7.02 -17.47
N SER A 582 -46.23 -6.13 -16.57
CA SER A 582 -47.13 -5.20 -15.85
C SER A 582 -47.74 -4.19 -16.82
N GLU A 583 -46.93 -3.55 -17.66
CA GLU A 583 -47.40 -2.62 -18.69
C GLU A 583 -48.35 -3.27 -19.69
N ALA A 584 -47.98 -4.47 -20.17
CA ALA A 584 -48.84 -5.22 -21.08
C ALA A 584 -50.20 -5.55 -20.43
N LYS A 585 -50.22 -5.86 -19.12
CA LYS A 585 -51.45 -6.15 -18.38
C LYS A 585 -52.29 -4.87 -18.15
N GLU A 586 -51.69 -3.72 -17.94
CA GLU A 586 -52.37 -2.43 -17.86
C GLU A 586 -52.98 -2.03 -19.22
N ILE A 587 -52.20 -2.13 -20.29
CA ILE A 587 -52.71 -1.85 -21.67
C ILE A 587 -53.89 -2.75 -22.00
N LEU A 588 -53.83 -4.06 -21.68
CA LEU A 588 -54.92 -4.99 -21.89
C LEU A 588 -56.14 -4.68 -21.01
N SER A 589 -55.95 -4.23 -19.76
CA SER A 589 -57.05 -3.84 -18.88
C SER A 589 -57.74 -2.56 -19.36
N HIS A 590 -56.98 -1.56 -19.82
CA HIS A 590 -57.47 -0.33 -20.43
C HIS A 590 -58.21 -0.59 -21.74
N SER A 591 -57.64 -1.44 -22.59
CA SER A 591 -58.27 -1.86 -23.84
C SER A 591 -59.61 -2.60 -23.61
N ASN A 592 -59.63 -3.52 -22.61
CA ASN A 592 -60.86 -4.20 -22.22
C ASN A 592 -61.94 -3.25 -21.65
N ALA A 593 -61.50 -2.27 -20.80
CA ALA A 593 -62.43 -1.26 -20.28
C ALA A 593 -63.02 -0.38 -21.41
N SER A 594 -62.16 -0.01 -22.39
CA SER A 594 -62.63 0.74 -23.59
C SER A 594 -63.58 -0.07 -24.47
N ILE A 595 -63.31 -1.35 -24.63
CA ILE A 595 -64.21 -2.29 -25.39
C ILE A 595 -65.53 -2.53 -24.62
N GLU A 596 -65.48 -2.69 -23.30
CA GLU A 596 -66.69 -2.83 -22.49
C GLU A 596 -67.56 -1.56 -22.50
N ASN A 597 -66.87 -0.37 -22.47
CA ASN A 597 -67.60 0.88 -22.64
C ASN A 597 -68.20 1.01 -24.05
N ALA A 598 -67.51 0.65 -25.10
CA ALA A 598 -68.03 0.62 -26.47
C ALA A 598 -69.19 -0.38 -26.63
N ILE A 599 -69.08 -1.56 -25.99
CA ILE A 599 -70.15 -2.55 -25.96
C ILE A 599 -71.37 -2.03 -25.16
N HIS A 600 -71.12 -1.25 -24.11
CA HIS A 600 -72.23 -0.61 -23.34
C HIS A 600 -72.94 0.48 -24.14
N GLU A 601 -72.17 1.27 -24.96
CA GLU A 601 -72.73 2.23 -25.93
C GLU A 601 -73.51 1.50 -27.06
N ILE A 602 -72.97 0.41 -27.61
CA ILE A 602 -73.62 -0.37 -28.63
C ILE A 602 -74.92 -1.11 -28.11
N LYS A 603 -74.93 -1.48 -26.83
CA LYS A 603 -76.12 -2.00 -26.17
C LYS A 603 -77.20 -0.94 -25.95
N LYS A 604 -76.83 0.34 -25.90
CA LYS A 604 -77.83 1.46 -25.89
C LYS A 604 -78.45 1.72 -27.27
N VAL A 605 -77.74 1.35 -28.34
CA VAL A 605 -78.25 1.42 -29.71
C VAL A 605 -78.51 -0.02 -30.20
N GLN A 606 -79.76 -0.47 -30.24
CA GLN A 606 -80.18 -1.84 -30.70
C GLN A 606 -79.36 -2.29 -31.91
N ALA A 607 -78.50 -3.31 -31.79
CA ALA A 607 -78.23 -4.30 -32.84
C ALA A 607 -77.18 -5.38 -32.43
N GLU A 608 -77.49 -6.62 -32.63
CA GLU A 608 -76.73 -7.85 -32.81
C GLU A 608 -75.92 -8.44 -31.68
N LYS A 609 -76.50 -9.36 -30.93
CA LYS A 609 -75.94 -10.23 -29.91
C LYS A 609 -74.79 -11.17 -30.38
N GLU A 610 -74.68 -11.46 -31.66
CA GLU A 610 -73.73 -12.45 -32.17
C GLU A 610 -72.37 -11.89 -32.43
N ARG A 611 -72.24 -10.66 -32.91
CA ARG A 611 -70.94 -10.00 -33.18
C ARG A 611 -70.13 -9.67 -31.93
N THR A 612 -70.85 -9.42 -30.83
CA THR A 612 -70.24 -9.13 -29.51
C THR A 612 -69.63 -10.38 -28.84
N LYS A 613 -70.10 -11.54 -29.15
CA LYS A 613 -69.64 -12.83 -28.63
C LYS A 613 -68.40 -13.30 -29.36
N GLU A 614 -68.25 -12.94 -30.60
CA GLU A 614 -67.11 -13.29 -31.47
C GLU A 614 -65.89 -12.41 -31.13
N VAL A 615 -66.11 -11.13 -30.90
CA VAL A 615 -65.02 -10.18 -30.43
C VAL A 615 -64.51 -10.54 -29.02
N ARG A 616 -65.44 -10.94 -28.11
CA ARG A 616 -65.04 -11.46 -26.78
C ARG A 616 -64.16 -12.71 -26.87
N ARG A 617 -64.51 -13.67 -27.76
CA ARG A 617 -63.67 -14.87 -27.96
C ARG A 617 -62.33 -14.56 -28.51
N GLN A 618 -62.20 -13.65 -29.46
CA GLN A 618 -60.93 -13.24 -30.05
C GLN A 618 -60.04 -12.54 -29.01
N ILE A 619 -60.60 -11.78 -28.10
CA ILE A 619 -59.85 -11.10 -27.03
C ILE A 619 -59.41 -12.09 -25.95
N ASP A 620 -60.22 -13.05 -25.59
CA ASP A 620 -59.87 -14.11 -24.65
C ASP A 620 -58.82 -15.06 -25.24
N ASP A 621 -58.84 -15.33 -26.52
CA ASP A 621 -57.81 -16.08 -27.24
C ASP A 621 -56.49 -15.30 -27.39
N LEU A 622 -56.54 -13.98 -27.61
CA LEU A 622 -55.36 -13.12 -27.59
C LEU A 622 -54.74 -13.04 -26.18
N LYS A 623 -55.56 -12.94 -25.14
CA LYS A 623 -55.16 -12.96 -23.74
C LYS A 623 -54.49 -14.28 -23.33
N LYS A 624 -55.03 -15.41 -23.82
CA LYS A 624 -54.45 -16.75 -23.67
C LYS A 624 -53.13 -16.88 -24.44
N ARG A 625 -53.04 -16.37 -25.68
CA ARG A 625 -51.79 -16.38 -26.45
C ARG A 625 -50.72 -15.53 -25.83
N LEU A 626 -51.00 -14.32 -25.36
CA LEU A 626 -50.03 -13.45 -24.64
C LEU A 626 -49.61 -14.03 -23.27
N SER A 627 -50.47 -14.81 -22.61
CA SER A 627 -50.10 -15.53 -21.37
C SER A 627 -49.30 -16.81 -21.65
N THR A 628 -49.36 -17.38 -22.86
CA THR A 628 -48.67 -18.62 -23.26
C THR A 628 -47.40 -18.34 -24.05
N GLU A 629 -47.30 -17.23 -24.83
CA GLU A 629 -46.09 -16.84 -25.56
C GLU A 629 -44.99 -16.21 -24.67
N GLY A 630 -45.29 -15.92 -23.41
CA GLY A 630 -44.30 -15.52 -22.41
C GLY A 630 -43.39 -16.64 -21.91
N GLU A 631 -43.64 -17.88 -22.30
CA GLU A 631 -42.82 -19.07 -22.01
C GLU A 631 -42.19 -19.65 -23.28
N THR A 632 -41.49 -18.88 -24.08
CA THR A 632 -40.61 -19.46 -25.09
C THR A 632 -39.30 -19.93 -24.44
N VAL A 633 -39.35 -21.22 -24.28
CA VAL A 633 -38.49 -22.11 -23.49
C VAL A 633 -37.03 -22.21 -23.97
N GLU A 634 -36.63 -21.69 -25.11
CA GLU A 634 -35.28 -21.93 -25.65
C GLU A 634 -34.15 -21.11 -25.02
N SER A 635 -34.45 -19.95 -24.47
CA SER A 635 -33.41 -19.17 -23.78
C SER A 635 -33.25 -19.51 -22.29
N SER A 636 -34.31 -20.09 -21.69
CA SER A 636 -34.35 -20.54 -20.30
C SER A 636 -33.56 -21.85 -20.09
N GLU A 637 -33.57 -22.76 -21.06
CA GLU A 637 -32.83 -24.03 -20.97
C GLU A 637 -31.30 -23.83 -21.11
N LYS A 638 -30.84 -22.98 -22.01
CA LYS A 638 -29.42 -22.63 -22.12
C LYS A 638 -28.87 -21.92 -20.88
N LEU A 639 -29.70 -21.07 -20.25
CA LEU A 639 -29.30 -20.39 -18.98
C LEU A 639 -29.36 -21.35 -17.78
N LYS A 640 -30.35 -22.28 -17.75
CA LYS A 640 -30.40 -23.36 -16.74
C LYS A 640 -29.25 -24.37 -16.92
N GLU A 641 -28.87 -24.67 -18.16
CA GLU A 641 -27.71 -25.51 -18.43
C GLU A 641 -26.39 -24.81 -18.05
N LEU A 642 -26.23 -23.48 -18.26
CA LEU A 642 -25.07 -22.71 -17.84
C LEU A 642 -24.99 -22.60 -16.30
N SER A 643 -26.11 -22.32 -15.63
CA SER A 643 -26.16 -22.26 -14.17
C SER A 643 -25.93 -23.65 -13.55
N ALA A 644 -26.48 -24.72 -14.13
CA ALA A 644 -26.23 -26.10 -13.69
C ALA A 644 -24.77 -26.55 -13.97
N LYS A 645 -24.12 -26.00 -15.01
CA LYS A 645 -22.70 -26.23 -15.27
C LYS A 645 -21.82 -25.47 -14.28
N LEU A 646 -22.25 -24.27 -13.83
CA LEU A 646 -21.60 -23.47 -12.79
C LEU A 646 -21.76 -24.14 -11.42
N ASP A 647 -22.95 -24.59 -11.04
CA ASP A 647 -23.22 -25.33 -9.80
C ASP A 647 -22.46 -26.67 -9.73
N LYS A 648 -22.30 -27.36 -10.85
CA LYS A 648 -21.46 -28.56 -10.94
C LYS A 648 -19.99 -28.27 -10.80
N ARG A 649 -19.51 -27.07 -11.20
CA ARG A 649 -18.13 -26.62 -10.97
C ARG A 649 -17.91 -26.25 -9.51
N HIS A 650 -18.85 -25.57 -8.85
CA HIS A 650 -18.78 -25.27 -7.40
C HIS A 650 -18.77 -26.56 -6.57
N LYS A 651 -19.66 -27.51 -6.84
CA LYS A 651 -19.67 -28.82 -6.15
C LYS A 651 -18.46 -29.71 -6.45
N LYS A 652 -17.73 -29.46 -7.54
CA LYS A 652 -16.45 -30.12 -7.81
C LYS A 652 -15.28 -29.50 -7.06
N ARG A 653 -15.38 -28.21 -6.71
CA ARG A 653 -14.36 -27.48 -5.91
C ARG A 653 -14.40 -27.91 -4.46
N ASP A 654 -15.57 -28.13 -3.87
CA ASP A 654 -15.74 -28.58 -2.49
C ASP A 654 -15.42 -30.09 -2.28
N LYS A 655 -15.34 -30.85 -3.38
CA LYS A 655 -14.95 -32.28 -3.34
C LYS A 655 -13.46 -32.55 -3.61
N ALA A 656 -12.66 -31.52 -3.92
CA ALA A 656 -11.24 -31.67 -4.16
C ALA A 656 -10.37 -31.60 -2.88
N SER A 657 -10.99 -31.41 -1.71
CA SER A 657 -10.33 -31.37 -0.40
C SER A 657 -10.48 -32.64 0.46
N SER A 658 -11.04 -33.73 -0.07
CA SER A 658 -11.09 -35.01 0.64
C SER A 658 -10.34 -36.09 -0.14
N SER A 659 -9.35 -36.67 0.50
CA SER A 659 -8.49 -37.77 0.02
C SER A 659 -9.30 -38.97 -0.49
N PRO A 660 -8.86 -39.66 -1.56
CA PRO A 660 -9.55 -40.86 -2.03
C PRO A 660 -9.14 -42.08 -1.19
N GLN A 661 -10.13 -42.77 -0.68
CA GLN A 661 -10.01 -44.10 -0.12
C GLN A 661 -9.69 -45.12 -1.23
N ILE A 662 -8.76 -46.00 -0.91
CA ILE A 662 -8.26 -47.14 -1.70
C ILE A 662 -9.40 -48.10 -2.03
N LYS A 663 -9.64 -48.40 -3.31
CA LYS A 663 -10.40 -49.55 -3.76
C LYS A 663 -9.44 -50.61 -4.27
N ALA A 664 -9.79 -51.88 -3.96
CA ALA A 664 -9.05 -53.10 -4.20
C ALA A 664 -8.61 -53.28 -5.68
N GLU A 665 -7.41 -53.88 -5.84
CA GLU A 665 -6.71 -54.12 -7.09
C GLU A 665 -7.34 -55.27 -7.90
N GLU A 666 -7.68 -54.98 -9.16
CA GLU A 666 -7.93 -55.98 -10.20
C GLU A 666 -6.54 -56.43 -10.76
N PRO A 667 -6.38 -57.70 -11.19
CA PRO A 667 -5.13 -58.21 -11.75
C PRO A 667 -4.83 -57.52 -13.12
N LEU A 668 -3.54 -57.12 -13.29
CA LEU A 668 -3.04 -56.44 -14.50
C LEU A 668 -2.98 -57.46 -15.66
N SER A 669 -3.45 -57.10 -16.86
CA SER A 669 -3.44 -57.86 -18.09
C SER A 669 -2.66 -57.18 -19.21
N VAL A 670 -2.27 -57.92 -20.25
CA VAL A 670 -1.66 -57.38 -21.48
C VAL A 670 -2.65 -56.48 -22.17
N GLY A 671 -2.23 -55.27 -22.53
CA GLY A 671 -3.08 -54.22 -23.07
C GLY A 671 -3.60 -53.21 -22.04
N ASP A 672 -3.30 -53.41 -20.74
CA ASP A 672 -3.67 -52.42 -19.72
C ASP A 672 -2.77 -51.18 -19.74
N THR A 673 -3.37 -50.02 -19.59
CA THR A 673 -2.62 -48.76 -19.45
C THR A 673 -2.19 -48.58 -18.00
N VAL A 674 -0.88 -48.44 -17.76
CA VAL A 674 -0.28 -48.41 -16.42
C VAL A 674 0.66 -47.22 -16.24
N THR A 675 0.81 -46.82 -14.99
CA THR A 675 1.86 -45.87 -14.57
C THR A 675 2.88 -46.57 -13.71
N VAL A 676 4.15 -46.22 -13.83
CA VAL A 676 5.27 -46.74 -13.03
C VAL A 676 5.39 -45.94 -11.76
N ASP A 677 5.47 -46.60 -10.60
CA ASP A 677 5.60 -45.95 -9.31
C ASP A 677 6.90 -45.13 -9.25
N GLY A 678 6.75 -43.82 -8.95
CA GLY A 678 7.84 -42.83 -9.02
C GLY A 678 8.01 -42.08 -10.35
N SER A 679 7.17 -42.36 -11.38
CA SER A 679 7.17 -41.64 -12.65
C SER A 679 5.74 -41.32 -13.07
N ASN A 680 5.53 -40.10 -13.60
CA ASN A 680 4.24 -39.67 -14.17
C ASN A 680 4.00 -40.14 -15.61
N SER A 681 4.87 -41.01 -16.12
CA SER A 681 4.80 -41.56 -17.48
C SER A 681 3.77 -42.69 -17.55
N VAL A 682 2.86 -42.60 -18.53
CA VAL A 682 1.83 -43.58 -18.82
C VAL A 682 2.33 -44.51 -19.92
N GLY A 683 2.24 -45.80 -19.72
CA GLY A 683 2.64 -46.80 -20.72
C GLY A 683 1.60 -47.90 -20.81
N GLU A 684 1.68 -48.73 -21.88
CA GLU A 684 0.84 -49.90 -22.15
C GLU A 684 1.62 -51.18 -21.96
N ILE A 685 1.03 -52.16 -21.29
CA ILE A 685 1.65 -53.47 -21.10
C ILE A 685 1.61 -54.28 -22.41
N ILE A 686 2.80 -54.57 -22.98
CA ILE A 686 2.91 -55.35 -24.21
C ILE A 686 2.98 -56.85 -23.91
N ALA A 687 3.69 -57.27 -22.88
CA ALA A 687 3.89 -58.67 -22.48
C ALA A 687 4.14 -58.80 -20.98
N ILE A 688 3.66 -59.87 -20.37
CA ILE A 688 3.91 -60.22 -18.98
C ILE A 688 4.72 -61.54 -18.93
N GLU A 689 5.94 -61.49 -18.36
CA GLU A 689 6.81 -62.63 -18.20
C GLU A 689 7.11 -62.89 -16.71
N GLY A 690 6.39 -63.79 -16.08
CA GLY A 690 6.52 -64.10 -14.67
C GLY A 690 6.20 -62.92 -13.74
N LYS A 691 7.20 -62.42 -13.03
CA LYS A 691 7.06 -61.28 -12.10
C LYS A 691 7.31 -59.90 -12.71
N ASN A 692 7.65 -59.82 -14.03
CA ASN A 692 7.96 -58.59 -14.75
C ASN A 692 7.02 -58.41 -15.90
N ALA A 693 6.72 -57.15 -16.23
CA ALA A 693 5.97 -56.78 -17.42
C ALA A 693 6.82 -55.85 -18.33
N THR A 694 6.67 -56.05 -19.62
CA THR A 694 7.26 -55.12 -20.60
C THR A 694 6.24 -54.07 -20.94
N VAL A 695 6.57 -52.82 -20.60
CA VAL A 695 5.70 -51.64 -20.76
C VAL A 695 6.26 -50.77 -21.87
N ALA A 696 5.43 -50.41 -22.84
CA ALA A 696 5.75 -49.44 -23.86
C ALA A 696 5.40 -48.04 -23.37
N MET A 697 6.36 -47.13 -23.31
CA MET A 697 6.21 -45.72 -22.96
C MET A 697 6.72 -44.88 -24.15
N GLY A 698 5.85 -44.57 -25.09
CA GLY A 698 6.20 -43.89 -26.34
C GLY A 698 7.09 -44.76 -27.22
N LEU A 699 8.29 -44.31 -27.59
CA LEU A 699 9.26 -45.04 -28.41
C LEU A 699 10.12 -46.00 -27.60
N PHE A 700 10.03 -46.06 -26.30
CA PHE A 700 10.86 -46.90 -25.42
C PHE A 700 10.07 -48.06 -24.83
N LYS A 701 10.69 -49.26 -24.85
CA LYS A 701 10.18 -50.45 -24.16
C LYS A 701 11.03 -50.72 -22.94
N SER A 702 10.40 -50.82 -21.74
CA SER A 702 11.11 -51.06 -20.49
C SER A 702 10.51 -52.26 -19.75
N LYS A 703 11.38 -53.14 -19.20
CA LYS A 703 10.93 -54.26 -18.31
C LYS A 703 10.83 -53.72 -16.88
N VAL A 704 9.63 -53.74 -16.33
CA VAL A 704 9.30 -53.21 -14.97
C VAL A 704 8.63 -54.32 -14.16
N PRO A 705 8.98 -54.49 -12.88
CA PRO A 705 8.27 -55.44 -12.00
C PRO A 705 6.80 -55.08 -11.84
N LEU A 706 5.90 -56.05 -11.86
CA LEU A 706 4.45 -55.90 -11.70
C LEU A 706 4.07 -55.16 -10.42
N SER A 707 4.87 -55.30 -9.36
CA SER A 707 4.65 -54.62 -8.08
C SER A 707 4.82 -53.09 -8.13
N LYS A 708 5.45 -52.55 -9.20
CA LYS A 708 5.65 -51.11 -9.41
C LYS A 708 4.73 -50.50 -10.45
N LEU A 709 3.72 -51.26 -10.94
CA LEU A 709 2.77 -50.83 -11.95
C LEU A 709 1.41 -50.61 -11.32
N LYS A 710 0.78 -49.46 -11.62
CA LYS A 710 -0.61 -49.14 -11.18
C LYS A 710 -1.48 -48.89 -12.40
N LYS A 711 -2.63 -49.59 -12.48
CA LYS A 711 -3.59 -49.41 -13.57
C LYS A 711 -4.14 -47.98 -13.60
N THR A 712 -4.16 -47.34 -14.79
CA THR A 712 -4.66 -46.00 -14.97
C THR A 712 -5.67 -45.92 -16.14
N ILE A 713 -6.69 -45.11 -16.00
CA ILE A 713 -7.72 -44.91 -17.04
C ILE A 713 -7.29 -43.83 -18.06
N ARG A 714 -6.09 -43.26 -17.93
CA ARG A 714 -5.55 -42.33 -18.90
C ARG A 714 -5.05 -43.10 -20.13
N LYS A 715 -5.74 -42.92 -21.29
CA LYS A 715 -5.26 -43.47 -22.57
C LYS A 715 -3.86 -42.98 -22.91
N ALA A 716 -2.95 -43.91 -23.25
CA ALA A 716 -1.71 -43.55 -23.87
C ALA A 716 -2.02 -42.82 -25.19
N THR A 717 -1.65 -41.56 -25.28
CA THR A 717 -1.75 -40.79 -26.51
C THR A 717 -0.67 -41.32 -27.46
N ALA A 718 -1.10 -41.94 -28.55
CA ALA A 718 -0.25 -42.21 -29.70
C ALA A 718 0.39 -40.88 -30.14
N ALA A 719 1.68 -40.95 -30.51
CA ALA A 719 2.46 -39.83 -30.98
C ALA A 719 1.78 -39.15 -32.18
N THR A 720 1.01 -38.09 -31.86
CA THR A 720 0.60 -37.10 -32.84
C THR A 720 1.48 -35.88 -32.57
N GLN A 721 2.02 -35.34 -33.64
CA GLN A 721 2.87 -34.16 -33.71
C GLN A 721 2.56 -33.14 -32.62
N THR A 722 3.56 -32.73 -31.88
CA THR A 722 3.54 -31.72 -30.86
C THR A 722 2.97 -30.41 -31.42
N ALA A 723 1.69 -30.19 -31.28
CA ALA A 723 1.12 -28.85 -31.34
C ALA A 723 1.48 -28.16 -30.04
N SER A 724 2.48 -27.29 -30.09
CA SER A 724 2.84 -26.41 -29.00
C SER A 724 1.64 -25.54 -28.66
N PHE A 725 1.14 -25.64 -27.44
CA PHE A 725 0.20 -24.68 -26.88
C PHE A 725 0.94 -23.35 -26.61
N VAL A 726 1.14 -22.57 -27.66
CA VAL A 726 1.51 -21.17 -27.57
C VAL A 726 0.21 -20.39 -27.33
N SER A 727 0.13 -19.61 -26.22
CA SER A 727 -1.00 -18.75 -25.98
C SER A 727 -1.21 -17.77 -27.15
N ALA A 728 -2.45 -17.40 -27.47
CA ALA A 728 -2.76 -16.51 -28.60
C ALA A 728 -1.95 -15.19 -28.59
N SER A 729 -1.65 -14.65 -27.40
CA SER A 729 -0.80 -13.45 -27.24
C SER A 729 0.68 -13.68 -27.57
N THR A 730 1.20 -14.89 -27.35
CA THR A 730 2.56 -15.27 -27.71
C THR A 730 2.66 -15.55 -29.21
N SER A 731 1.61 -16.11 -29.80
CA SER A 731 1.47 -16.31 -31.24
C SER A 731 1.41 -14.99 -32.00
N ASP A 732 0.67 -14.00 -31.51
CA ASP A 732 0.59 -12.66 -32.13
C ASP A 732 1.92 -11.89 -32.00
N ASN A 733 2.61 -11.98 -30.87
CA ASN A 733 3.95 -11.40 -30.70
C ASN A 733 5.01 -12.09 -31.57
N MET A 734 4.95 -13.41 -31.73
CA MET A 734 5.81 -14.14 -32.65
C MET A 734 5.51 -13.80 -34.12
N ARG A 735 4.24 -13.71 -34.46
CA ARG A 735 3.82 -13.37 -35.83
C ARG A 735 4.18 -11.94 -36.20
N ASN A 736 4.09 -10.99 -35.29
CA ASN A 736 4.52 -9.61 -35.49
C ASN A 736 6.06 -9.52 -35.59
N ARG A 737 6.83 -10.24 -34.77
CA ARG A 737 8.29 -10.33 -34.87
C ARG A 737 8.74 -11.01 -36.16
N GLN A 738 8.02 -12.03 -36.64
CA GLN A 738 8.29 -12.69 -37.92
C GLN A 738 8.02 -11.78 -39.10
N LEU A 739 6.99 -10.93 -39.04
CA LEU A 739 6.66 -9.92 -40.05
C LEU A 739 7.64 -8.75 -40.07
N GLU A 740 8.25 -8.41 -38.93
CA GLU A 740 9.24 -7.31 -38.80
C GLU A 740 10.70 -7.81 -38.98
N PHE A 741 10.96 -9.13 -39.04
CA PHE A 741 12.28 -9.67 -39.15
C PHE A 741 12.91 -9.31 -40.53
N LYS A 742 13.98 -8.53 -40.49
CA LYS A 742 14.78 -8.19 -41.66
C LYS A 742 15.85 -9.29 -41.88
N GLN A 743 15.96 -9.81 -43.07
CA GLN A 743 16.96 -10.83 -43.43
C GLN A 743 18.41 -10.29 -43.48
N GLU A 744 18.65 -9.12 -42.94
CA GLU A 744 19.92 -8.41 -42.99
C GLU A 744 20.17 -7.71 -41.65
N ILE A 745 21.38 -7.89 -41.12
CA ILE A 745 21.85 -7.19 -39.93
C ILE A 745 23.08 -6.35 -40.24
N ASP A 746 23.11 -5.10 -39.76
CA ASP A 746 24.26 -4.19 -39.95
C ASP A 746 25.03 -4.08 -38.60
N VAL A 747 26.25 -4.61 -38.61
CA VAL A 747 27.18 -4.61 -37.49
C VAL A 747 28.39 -3.70 -37.69
N ARG A 748 28.34 -2.84 -38.68
CA ARG A 748 29.41 -1.88 -38.96
C ARG A 748 29.55 -0.87 -37.82
N GLY A 749 30.77 -0.61 -37.40
CA GLY A 749 31.09 0.31 -36.32
C GLY A 749 30.91 -0.26 -34.93
N MET A 750 30.41 -1.50 -34.77
CA MET A 750 30.34 -2.19 -33.48
C MET A 750 31.71 -2.76 -33.05
N ARG A 751 31.96 -2.93 -31.80
CA ARG A 751 33.12 -3.67 -31.28
C ARG A 751 32.94 -5.15 -31.58
N ALA A 752 34.05 -5.88 -31.72
CA ALA A 752 34.04 -7.28 -32.18
C ALA A 752 33.13 -8.18 -31.30
N ASP A 753 33.14 -7.98 -29.99
CA ASP A 753 32.35 -8.78 -29.05
C ASP A 753 30.85 -8.43 -29.11
N GLU A 754 30.52 -7.15 -29.28
CA GLU A 754 29.13 -6.67 -29.45
C GLU A 754 28.56 -7.17 -30.80
N ALA A 755 29.36 -7.13 -31.84
CA ALA A 755 28.97 -7.62 -33.17
C ALA A 755 28.72 -9.15 -33.16
N LEU A 756 29.56 -9.94 -32.49
CA LEU A 756 29.34 -11.36 -32.33
C LEU A 756 28.08 -11.70 -31.56
N GLN A 757 27.79 -10.95 -30.50
CA GLN A 757 26.56 -11.15 -29.72
C GLN A 757 25.31 -10.80 -30.53
N ALA A 758 25.34 -9.69 -31.28
CA ALA A 758 24.25 -9.30 -32.16
C ALA A 758 23.99 -10.33 -33.26
N VAL A 759 25.07 -10.86 -33.88
CA VAL A 759 25.00 -11.90 -34.91
C VAL A 759 24.47 -13.22 -34.32
N SER A 760 24.85 -13.59 -33.10
CA SER A 760 24.34 -14.79 -32.42
C SER A 760 22.80 -14.73 -32.24
N TYR A 761 22.27 -13.65 -31.69
CA TYR A 761 20.83 -13.50 -31.54
C TYR A 761 20.09 -13.46 -32.87
N PHE A 762 20.69 -12.82 -33.85
CA PHE A 762 20.11 -12.72 -35.19
C PHE A 762 20.03 -14.10 -35.92
N ILE A 763 21.01 -14.96 -35.68
CA ILE A 763 21.00 -16.35 -36.21
C ILE A 763 19.94 -17.16 -35.47
N ASP A 764 19.87 -17.06 -34.14
CA ASP A 764 18.86 -17.77 -33.32
C ASP A 764 17.45 -17.40 -33.77
N ASP A 765 17.17 -16.10 -33.97
CA ASP A 765 15.88 -15.63 -34.49
C ASP A 765 15.62 -16.15 -35.91
N ALA A 766 16.61 -16.13 -36.80
CA ALA A 766 16.50 -16.62 -38.18
C ALA A 766 16.20 -18.14 -38.24
N VAL A 767 16.85 -18.95 -37.41
CA VAL A 767 16.58 -20.38 -37.24
C VAL A 767 15.17 -20.61 -36.69
N GLN A 768 14.77 -19.84 -35.69
CA GLN A 768 13.43 -19.94 -35.08
C GLN A 768 12.31 -19.60 -36.08
N PHE A 769 12.55 -18.66 -36.98
CA PHE A 769 11.63 -18.27 -38.05
C PHE A 769 11.75 -19.09 -39.35
N ASN A 770 12.63 -20.11 -39.36
CA ASN A 770 12.85 -21.00 -40.49
C ASN A 770 13.28 -20.25 -41.76
N ILE A 771 14.16 -19.24 -41.60
CA ILE A 771 14.69 -18.43 -42.69
C ILE A 771 15.95 -19.12 -43.25
N LYS A 772 15.97 -19.40 -44.53
CA LYS A 772 17.04 -20.16 -45.15
C LYS A 772 18.29 -19.37 -45.46
N GLN A 773 18.21 -18.05 -45.56
CA GLN A 773 19.35 -17.21 -45.95
C GLN A 773 19.29 -15.87 -45.24
N ILE A 774 20.41 -15.41 -44.66
CA ILE A 774 20.59 -14.13 -44.01
C ILE A 774 21.84 -13.42 -44.44
N ARG A 775 21.89 -12.09 -44.24
CA ARG A 775 23.02 -11.23 -44.64
C ARG A 775 23.56 -10.50 -43.41
N ILE A 776 24.89 -10.47 -43.28
CA ILE A 776 25.60 -9.80 -42.19
C ILE A 776 26.51 -8.74 -42.78
N LEU A 777 26.20 -7.45 -42.57
CA LEU A 777 26.98 -6.31 -43.04
C LEU A 777 28.04 -5.96 -42.00
N HIS A 778 29.31 -6.27 -42.23
CA HIS A 778 30.42 -5.97 -41.33
C HIS A 778 31.41 -4.95 -41.89
N GLY A 779 31.27 -4.59 -43.17
CA GLY A 779 32.13 -3.62 -43.87
C GLY A 779 33.46 -4.22 -44.34
N THR A 780 34.18 -3.42 -45.11
CA THR A 780 35.44 -3.85 -45.76
C THR A 780 36.72 -3.38 -45.03
N GLY A 781 36.62 -2.73 -43.86
CA GLY A 781 37.75 -2.16 -43.11
C GLY A 781 38.96 -3.09 -42.94
N TYR A 782 39.61 -3.15 -41.81
CA TYR A 782 40.77 -4.02 -41.53
C TYR A 782 40.46 -5.54 -41.54
N GLY A 783 39.22 -5.96 -41.84
CA GLY A 783 38.81 -7.37 -41.94
C GLY A 783 38.59 -8.08 -40.58
N ILE A 784 38.82 -7.44 -39.46
CA ILE A 784 38.74 -8.05 -38.13
C ILE A 784 37.33 -8.57 -37.83
N LEU A 785 36.31 -7.79 -38.06
CA LEU A 785 34.92 -8.21 -37.87
C LEU A 785 34.54 -9.38 -38.78
N ARG A 786 34.92 -9.33 -40.05
CA ARG A 786 34.69 -10.42 -41.00
C ARG A 786 35.34 -11.73 -40.54
N GLN A 787 36.57 -11.67 -40.05
CA GLN A 787 37.28 -12.84 -39.56
C GLN A 787 36.61 -13.42 -38.31
N ARG A 788 36.31 -12.62 -37.32
CA ARG A 788 35.66 -13.05 -36.05
C ARG A 788 34.27 -13.63 -36.30
N ILE A 789 33.48 -12.99 -37.15
CA ILE A 789 32.13 -13.49 -37.50
C ILE A 789 32.25 -14.85 -38.18
N ARG A 790 33.19 -15.05 -39.11
CA ARG A 790 33.41 -16.34 -39.78
C ARG A 790 33.96 -17.43 -38.85
N GLU A 791 34.83 -17.09 -37.92
CA GLU A 791 35.28 -18.01 -36.89
C GLU A 791 34.06 -18.48 -36.04
N TYR A 792 33.16 -17.54 -35.66
CA TYR A 792 31.93 -17.87 -34.96
C TYR A 792 30.97 -18.74 -35.80
N LEU A 793 30.70 -18.39 -37.07
CA LEU A 793 29.81 -19.15 -37.95
C LEU A 793 30.26 -20.61 -38.12
N ASN A 794 31.56 -20.91 -38.07
CA ASN A 794 32.06 -22.28 -38.09
C ASN A 794 31.69 -23.09 -36.83
N THR A 795 31.34 -22.45 -35.76
CA THR A 795 30.96 -23.10 -34.46
C THR A 795 29.46 -23.34 -34.35
N VAL A 796 28.63 -22.72 -35.21
CA VAL A 796 27.16 -22.82 -35.15
C VAL A 796 26.68 -24.02 -35.99
N PRO A 797 26.03 -25.02 -35.37
CA PRO A 797 25.62 -26.25 -36.08
C PRO A 797 24.52 -26.02 -37.13
N ASP A 798 23.72 -24.95 -36.98
CA ASP A 798 22.64 -24.64 -37.93
C ASP A 798 23.10 -23.87 -39.17
N VAL A 799 24.39 -23.54 -39.30
CA VAL A 799 24.97 -22.87 -40.45
C VAL A 799 25.45 -23.90 -41.46
N LYS A 800 24.79 -23.95 -42.59
CA LYS A 800 25.14 -24.86 -43.70
C LYS A 800 26.36 -24.39 -44.50
N SER A 801 26.37 -23.11 -44.87
CA SER A 801 27.46 -22.49 -45.64
C SER A 801 27.44 -20.99 -45.46
N TYR A 802 28.58 -20.34 -45.69
CA TYR A 802 28.66 -18.89 -45.76
C TYR A 802 29.65 -18.47 -46.88
N ARG A 803 29.35 -17.32 -47.54
CA ARG A 803 30.15 -16.77 -48.65
C ARG A 803 30.11 -15.25 -48.63
N ASP A 804 31.01 -14.61 -49.36
CA ASP A 804 30.94 -13.19 -49.66
C ASP A 804 29.77 -12.89 -50.60
N GLU A 805 29.18 -11.72 -50.44
CA GLU A 805 28.14 -11.24 -51.35
C GLU A 805 28.75 -10.89 -52.77
N HIS A 806 27.92 -10.85 -53.78
CA HIS A 806 28.37 -10.49 -55.12
C HIS A 806 28.94 -9.05 -55.14
N VAL A 807 29.99 -8.81 -55.91
CA VAL A 807 30.72 -7.52 -55.92
C VAL A 807 29.80 -6.31 -56.19
N GLN A 808 28.76 -6.50 -57.01
CA GLN A 808 27.77 -5.44 -57.28
C GLN A 808 26.85 -5.09 -56.10
N PHE A 809 26.75 -5.95 -55.08
CA PHE A 809 25.88 -5.80 -53.94
C PHE A 809 26.61 -5.64 -52.60
N GLY A 810 27.88 -5.28 -52.61
CA GLY A 810 28.69 -5.01 -51.44
C GLY A 810 29.91 -5.90 -51.23
N GLY A 811 30.08 -6.96 -52.00
CA GLY A 811 31.29 -7.81 -52.08
C GLY A 811 31.77 -8.33 -50.73
N ALA A 812 33.07 -8.22 -50.49
CA ALA A 812 33.72 -8.68 -49.25
C ALA A 812 33.31 -7.95 -47.95
N GLY A 813 32.44 -6.92 -48.04
CA GLY A 813 31.89 -6.21 -46.86
C GLY A 813 30.65 -6.86 -46.26
N ILE A 814 30.08 -7.86 -46.93
CA ILE A 814 28.85 -8.57 -46.52
C ILE A 814 29.10 -10.06 -46.53
N THR A 815 28.78 -10.76 -45.48
CA THR A 815 28.76 -12.22 -45.44
C THR A 815 27.32 -12.73 -45.55
N VAL A 816 27.05 -13.54 -46.56
CA VAL A 816 25.79 -14.26 -46.79
C VAL A 816 25.91 -15.61 -46.10
N VAL A 817 24.95 -15.96 -45.26
CA VAL A 817 24.91 -17.20 -44.49
C VAL A 817 23.69 -18.01 -44.90
N GLU A 818 23.90 -19.27 -45.24
CA GLU A 818 22.83 -20.23 -45.51
C GLU A 818 22.63 -21.11 -44.29
N LEU A 819 21.39 -21.14 -43.77
CA LEU A 819 20.98 -21.91 -42.61
C LEU A 819 20.35 -23.25 -43.01
N SER A 820 20.43 -24.23 -42.12
CA SER A 820 19.97 -25.61 -42.37
C SER A 820 18.46 -25.75 -42.48
#